data_aa31b69697957ee97c897acf82c81677
#
_entry.id   aa31b69697957ee97c897acf82c81677
#
_cell.length_a   1.000
_cell.length_b   1.000
_cell.length_c   1.000
_cell.angle_alpha   90.00
_cell.angle_beta   90.00
_cell.angle_gamma   90.00
#
_symmetry.space_group_name_H-M   'P 1'
#
loop_
_entity.id
_entity.type
_entity.pdbx_description
1 polymer ?
#
loop_
_entity_poly.entity_id
_entity_poly.type
_entity_poly.pdbx_seq_one_letter_code
_entity_poly.pdbx_strand_id
1 'polypeptide(L)'
;MRSHASQMRSTFTLSALTAAISSALQAQPSTNQVIEEVVVRAHPLSAEGLAQPVAVLSGIELQRVLSTSLGETLRNVPGVNSASFGQAVGRPVIRGLGGPRVKVMEDRIDSLDVSVSSPDHMSMVEPFTADSIEVLKGPSTLLYGSGAIGGVVDVHTGRIPHVVPENLSGSFQVRDADNANQTTASGRLDGGAGNFAFHLDAFYRDADEYEIPGFAESSAMRALEEQERHNEHDDHGDHDDHGGDAEAFGILPNSQLEAAGGALGASFIGERSFIGFSLSNYDAKYGLPGHSHSHQDDHGDEHDDDHSDGHDDHHDAHGDEEGGAVLDLAQTRFDLEAGMENPLAGIQALNFRLGYNDYEHVEFEGSGEAGTVFATEALESRLEFTHDAFGFEGASGIQISSRQFSAIGEEAFVQPVDTQTFGLFYVGQRRFGELGLEAGVRYEHVDQDPSTGVERSFDLGSASLGLIQPLGERWTLSGQLDFSARAPVAEELFSDGPHLATQSIEIGDSSLNEETAANLSAMLRYGFASVDFSLSAYITDFGDFIYEANTGTEIDELPVLQWTQADATLRGFEADATWRAMGWQGGGLTFNAGFDSVRAQLDSGNNRNIPRIPPQRWRLGALFDLDSLQAEISWRRVSDQEKVGVAELPTEGYDDLRLHIGYSLDVGDNPIQLFLSGRNLTDDEQRLHTSFIKDLAPQLGRTVEAGVQMQF
;
A
#
# COMPACT_ATOMS: atom_id res chain seq x y z
N MET A 1 -6.00 -37.00 7.13
CA MET A 1 -4.66 -36.55 6.77
C MET A 1 -4.32 -35.15 7.32
N ARG A 2 -5.29 -34.31 7.71
CA ARG A 2 -5.10 -32.94 8.24
C ARG A 2 -4.45 -32.84 9.64
N SER A 3 -4.53 -33.84 10.51
CA SER A 3 -3.97 -33.78 11.88
C SER A 3 -2.44 -33.99 11.99
N HIS A 4 -1.78 -34.51 10.96
CA HIS A 4 -0.32 -34.72 10.98
C HIS A 4 0.48 -33.53 10.45
N ALA A 5 -0.11 -32.63 9.66
CA ALA A 5 0.53 -31.44 9.13
C ALA A 5 0.72 -30.34 10.20
N SER A 6 -0.26 -30.17 11.10
CA SER A 6 -0.20 -29.21 12.21
C SER A 6 0.91 -29.51 13.24
N GLN A 7 1.13 -30.78 13.56
CA GLN A 7 2.21 -31.18 14.48
C GLN A 7 3.62 -31.10 13.86
N MET A 8 3.72 -31.14 12.53
CA MET A 8 5.00 -30.97 11.84
C MET A 8 5.40 -29.50 11.72
N ARG A 9 4.43 -28.59 11.63
CA ARG A 9 4.66 -27.13 11.53
C ARG A 9 5.22 -26.53 12.83
N SER A 10 4.73 -26.91 14.00
CA SER A 10 5.23 -26.42 15.30
C SER A 10 6.65 -26.90 15.64
N THR A 11 7.08 -28.05 15.11
CA THR A 11 8.44 -28.57 15.30
C THR A 11 9.47 -27.92 14.38
N PHE A 12 9.06 -27.41 13.21
CA PHE A 12 9.99 -26.73 12.29
C PHE A 12 10.33 -25.31 12.77
N THR A 13 9.37 -24.58 13.29
CA THR A 13 9.58 -23.22 13.85
C THR A 13 10.50 -23.26 15.08
N LEU A 14 10.31 -24.21 15.98
CA LEU A 14 11.17 -24.31 17.17
C LEU A 14 12.61 -24.76 16.83
N SER A 15 12.79 -25.60 15.80
CA SER A 15 14.11 -26.08 15.37
C SER A 15 14.91 -25.03 14.60
N ALA A 16 14.25 -24.15 13.83
CA ALA A 16 14.87 -23.01 13.15
C ALA A 16 15.33 -21.96 14.16
N LEU A 17 14.51 -21.69 15.18
CA LEU A 17 14.85 -20.77 16.27
C LEU A 17 16.10 -21.23 17.03
N THR A 18 16.22 -22.53 17.36
CA THR A 18 17.38 -23.10 18.09
C THR A 18 18.66 -23.10 17.25
N ALA A 19 18.56 -23.25 15.94
CA ALA A 19 19.71 -23.20 15.03
C ALA A 19 20.23 -21.76 14.84
N ALA A 20 19.34 -20.76 14.74
CA ALA A 20 19.69 -19.35 14.63
C ALA A 20 20.35 -18.82 15.91
N ILE A 21 19.81 -19.16 17.08
CA ILE A 21 20.39 -18.77 18.37
C ILE A 21 21.77 -19.38 18.58
N SER A 22 22.04 -20.62 18.11
CA SER A 22 23.34 -21.30 18.29
C SER A 22 24.42 -20.72 17.39
N SER A 23 24.13 -20.11 16.26
CA SER A 23 25.12 -19.48 15.37
C SER A 23 25.41 -18.02 15.75
N ALA A 24 24.44 -17.31 16.31
CA ALA A 24 24.57 -15.92 16.74
C ALA A 24 25.53 -15.73 17.93
N LEU A 25 25.70 -16.75 18.76
CA LEU A 25 26.61 -16.72 19.90
C LEU A 25 28.15 -16.70 19.54
N GLN A 26 28.47 -16.63 18.25
CA GLN A 26 29.85 -16.60 17.75
C GLN A 26 30.29 -15.32 17.04
N ALA A 27 29.38 -14.35 16.87
CA ALA A 27 29.66 -13.06 16.23
C ALA A 27 30.15 -12.02 17.25
N GLN A 28 31.16 -11.24 16.92
CA GLN A 28 31.70 -10.16 17.79
C GLN A 28 30.99 -8.80 17.46
N PRO A 29 30.74 -7.93 18.45
CA PRO A 29 29.94 -6.73 18.26
C PRO A 29 30.72 -5.56 17.70
N SER A 30 30.01 -4.70 16.95
CA SER A 30 30.46 -3.33 16.72
C SER A 30 29.57 -2.37 17.54
N THR A 31 30.09 -1.83 18.62
CA THR A 31 29.52 -0.70 19.34
C THR A 31 29.72 0.58 18.52
N ASN A 32 28.81 0.89 17.63
CA ASN A 32 28.55 2.24 17.18
C ASN A 32 27.04 2.38 17.05
N GLN A 33 26.39 3.05 17.99
CA GLN A 33 25.14 3.72 17.70
C GLN A 33 25.46 4.81 16.69
N VAL A 34 25.45 4.47 15.42
CA VAL A 34 25.35 5.45 14.35
C VAL A 34 23.95 6.01 14.48
N ILE A 35 23.85 7.29 14.81
CA ILE A 35 22.64 8.05 14.50
C ILE A 35 22.53 7.91 12.99
N GLU A 36 21.65 7.04 12.52
CA GLU A 36 21.36 6.92 11.09
C GLU A 36 20.88 8.29 10.64
N GLU A 37 21.71 8.95 9.85
CA GLU A 37 21.31 10.15 9.12
C GLU A 37 20.21 9.68 8.16
N VAL A 38 18.98 10.13 8.37
CA VAL A 38 17.82 9.79 7.51
C VAL A 38 18.10 10.37 6.13
N VAL A 39 18.59 9.53 5.24
CA VAL A 39 18.87 9.90 3.84
C VAL A 39 17.65 9.55 3.01
N VAL A 40 17.03 10.53 2.37
CA VAL A 40 15.98 10.28 1.36
C VAL A 40 16.64 9.73 0.11
N ARG A 41 16.26 8.51 -0.27
CA ARG A 41 16.79 7.79 -1.44
C ARG A 41 15.87 7.87 -2.65
N ALA A 42 14.56 8.01 -2.43
CA ALA A 42 13.58 8.15 -3.50
C ALA A 42 13.75 9.44 -4.34
N HIS A 43 14.50 10.42 -3.86
CA HIS A 43 14.78 11.64 -4.62
C HIS A 43 16.29 11.78 -4.90
N PRO A 44 16.72 12.05 -6.14
CA PRO A 44 18.14 12.12 -6.49
C PRO A 44 18.87 13.34 -5.91
N LEU A 45 18.13 14.32 -5.41
CA LEU A 45 18.67 15.50 -4.73
C LEU A 45 18.52 15.36 -3.21
N SER A 46 19.33 16.06 -2.45
CA SER A 46 19.35 15.99 -0.98
C SER A 46 18.00 16.39 -0.35
N ALA A 47 17.54 15.65 0.66
CA ALA A 47 16.28 15.92 1.37
C ALA A 47 16.18 17.31 1.99
N GLU A 48 17.28 17.88 2.45
CA GLU A 48 17.33 19.25 3.01
C GLU A 48 17.02 20.32 1.95
N GLY A 49 17.14 19.97 0.68
CA GLY A 49 16.90 20.83 -0.47
C GLY A 49 15.54 20.65 -1.14
N LEU A 50 14.67 19.74 -0.67
CA LEU A 50 13.40 19.45 -1.33
C LEU A 50 12.28 20.39 -0.90
N ALA A 51 11.57 20.95 -1.88
CA ALA A 51 10.35 21.72 -1.64
C ALA A 51 9.15 20.80 -1.34
N GLN A 52 9.15 19.59 -1.89
CA GLN A 52 8.12 18.57 -1.71
C GLN A 52 8.15 17.98 -0.30
N PRO A 53 6.97 17.76 0.35
CA PRO A 53 6.90 17.03 1.62
C PRO A 53 7.27 15.57 1.45
N VAL A 54 8.23 15.10 2.24
CA VAL A 54 8.67 13.69 2.29
C VAL A 54 8.51 13.18 3.72
N ALA A 55 7.99 11.96 3.88
CA ALA A 55 8.02 11.22 5.13
C ALA A 55 8.89 9.97 4.94
N VAL A 56 9.71 9.67 5.94
CA VAL A 56 10.59 8.49 5.94
C VAL A 56 10.33 7.71 7.22
N LEU A 57 10.01 6.43 7.08
CA LEU A 57 9.91 5.47 8.18
C LEU A 57 11.10 4.52 8.11
N SER A 58 11.89 4.42 9.15
CA SER A 58 13.06 3.53 9.22
C SER A 58 13.33 3.07 10.64
N GLY A 59 14.18 2.04 10.81
CA GLY A 59 14.63 1.56 12.11
C GLY A 59 13.48 1.23 13.08
N ILE A 60 13.59 1.68 14.32
CA ILE A 60 12.60 1.41 15.38
C ILE A 60 11.24 2.04 15.08
N GLU A 61 11.19 3.19 14.41
CA GLU A 61 9.94 3.85 14.04
C GLU A 61 9.14 2.98 13.06
N LEU A 62 9.78 2.45 12.03
CA LEU A 62 9.16 1.50 11.10
C LEU A 62 8.69 0.24 11.83
N GLN A 63 9.53 -0.36 12.69
CA GLN A 63 9.21 -1.59 13.42
C GLN A 63 7.95 -1.50 14.28
N ARG A 64 7.65 -0.33 14.86
CA ARG A 64 6.47 -0.09 15.70
C ARG A 64 5.17 -0.03 14.90
N VAL A 65 5.23 0.39 13.64
CA VAL A 65 4.05 0.62 12.80
C VAL A 65 3.81 -0.47 11.76
N LEU A 66 4.73 -1.43 11.61
CA LEU A 66 4.59 -2.55 10.68
C LEU A 66 3.23 -3.24 10.83
N SER A 67 2.59 -3.48 9.70
CA SER A 67 1.31 -4.16 9.57
C SER A 67 1.31 -5.11 8.39
N THR A 68 0.22 -5.84 8.17
CA THR A 68 0.08 -6.85 7.10
C THR A 68 0.22 -6.27 5.70
N SER A 69 -0.14 -4.99 5.52
CA SER A 69 -0.08 -4.30 4.23
C SER A 69 0.66 -2.97 4.31
N LEU A 70 1.08 -2.48 3.16
CA LEU A 70 1.80 -1.21 3.03
C LEU A 70 0.93 -0.01 3.44
N GLY A 71 -0.35 0.02 3.02
CA GLY A 71 -1.27 1.09 3.38
C GLY A 71 -1.53 1.18 4.88
N GLU A 72 -1.71 0.04 5.57
CA GLU A 72 -1.89 0.01 7.02
C GLU A 72 -0.60 0.42 7.76
N THR A 73 0.57 0.01 7.29
CA THR A 73 1.87 0.43 7.83
C THR A 73 2.03 1.96 7.77
N LEU A 74 1.59 2.59 6.69
CA LEU A 74 1.73 4.02 6.45
C LEU A 74 0.60 4.87 7.04
N ARG A 75 -0.46 4.27 7.56
CA ARG A 75 -1.69 4.95 8.01
C ARG A 75 -1.47 6.01 9.10
N ASN A 76 -0.34 5.97 9.81
CA ASN A 76 0.04 6.97 10.79
C ASN A 76 0.76 8.20 10.20
N VAL A 77 1.16 8.16 8.94
CA VAL A 77 1.76 9.31 8.25
C VAL A 77 0.67 10.34 7.94
N PRO A 78 0.88 11.65 8.26
CA PRO A 78 -0.09 12.69 7.90
C PRO A 78 -0.39 12.71 6.41
N GLY A 79 -1.68 12.81 6.04
CA GLY A 79 -2.12 12.83 4.64
C GLY A 79 -2.06 11.48 3.93
N VAL A 80 -1.68 10.38 4.61
CA VAL A 80 -1.69 9.02 4.07
C VAL A 80 -2.77 8.18 4.74
N ASN A 81 -3.60 7.53 3.95
CA ASN A 81 -4.65 6.61 4.36
C ASN A 81 -4.42 5.25 3.69
N SER A 82 -5.24 4.27 4.04
CA SER A 82 -5.26 2.95 3.42
C SER A 82 -6.59 2.73 2.70
N ALA A 83 -6.55 2.19 1.50
CA ALA A 83 -7.70 1.56 0.86
C ALA A 83 -7.58 0.05 1.12
N SER A 84 -8.38 -0.43 2.08
CA SER A 84 -8.33 -1.81 2.55
C SER A 84 -9.38 -2.65 1.84
N PHE A 85 -9.04 -3.93 1.57
CA PHE A 85 -9.97 -4.97 1.15
C PHE A 85 -9.67 -6.23 2.00
N GLY A 86 -10.18 -6.24 3.23
CA GLY A 86 -9.78 -7.23 4.24
C GLY A 86 -8.38 -6.97 4.82
N GLN A 87 -7.76 -7.99 5.45
CA GLN A 87 -6.44 -7.84 6.09
C GLN A 87 -5.26 -7.99 5.12
N ALA A 88 -5.45 -8.63 3.99
CA ALA A 88 -4.41 -8.85 2.99
C ALA A 88 -4.12 -7.58 2.19
N VAL A 89 -5.15 -6.86 1.80
CA VAL A 89 -5.06 -5.73 0.89
C VAL A 89 -5.15 -4.41 1.65
N GLY A 90 -4.15 -3.57 1.47
CA GLY A 90 -4.14 -2.20 1.99
C GLY A 90 -3.24 -1.35 1.13
N ARG A 91 -3.83 -0.61 0.18
CA ARG A 91 -3.10 0.25 -0.73
C ARG A 91 -2.98 1.66 -0.19
N PRO A 92 -1.82 2.32 -0.33
CA PRO A 92 -1.66 3.71 0.11
C PRO A 92 -2.59 4.66 -0.66
N VAL A 93 -3.25 5.55 0.08
CA VAL A 93 -4.02 6.69 -0.44
C VAL A 93 -3.36 7.96 0.07
N ILE A 94 -2.78 8.76 -0.83
CA ILE A 94 -2.04 9.97 -0.49
C ILE A 94 -2.92 11.19 -0.83
N ARG A 95 -3.24 12.02 0.18
CA ARG A 95 -4.05 13.23 0.03
C ARG A 95 -5.42 12.98 -0.64
N GLY A 96 -5.99 11.78 -0.43
CA GLY A 96 -7.26 11.37 -1.04
C GLY A 96 -7.15 10.81 -2.46
N LEU A 97 -5.95 10.66 -2.99
CA LEU A 97 -5.67 10.04 -4.28
C LEU A 97 -5.10 8.64 -4.07
N GLY A 98 -5.62 7.64 -4.77
CA GLY A 98 -5.21 6.24 -4.69
C GLY A 98 -5.23 5.57 -6.07
N GLY A 99 -5.07 4.24 -6.11
CA GLY A 99 -5.04 3.46 -7.34
C GLY A 99 -3.95 3.95 -8.31
N PRO A 100 -4.27 4.17 -9.59
CA PRO A 100 -3.29 4.53 -10.61
C PRO A 100 -2.66 5.93 -10.44
N ARG A 101 -3.00 6.66 -9.37
CA ARG A 101 -2.42 7.97 -9.04
C ARG A 101 -1.32 7.92 -7.99
N VAL A 102 -1.14 6.79 -7.31
CA VAL A 102 -0.09 6.58 -6.30
C VAL A 102 0.80 5.42 -6.73
N LYS A 103 2.05 5.72 -7.03
CA LYS A 103 3.01 4.72 -7.47
C LYS A 103 3.66 4.05 -6.26
N VAL A 104 3.56 2.73 -6.19
CA VAL A 104 4.28 1.91 -5.22
C VAL A 104 5.52 1.35 -5.90
N MET A 105 6.68 1.50 -5.25
CA MET A 105 7.97 1.11 -5.81
C MET A 105 8.77 0.28 -4.80
N GLU A 106 9.66 -0.51 -5.32
CA GLU A 106 10.72 -1.20 -4.59
C GLU A 106 12.08 -0.78 -5.18
N ASP A 107 12.92 -0.17 -4.33
CA ASP A 107 14.25 0.34 -4.72
C ASP A 107 14.24 1.23 -5.99
N ARG A 108 13.21 2.11 -6.11
CA ARG A 108 13.02 3.09 -7.21
C ARG A 108 12.62 2.48 -8.57
N ILE A 109 12.17 1.23 -8.60
CA ILE A 109 11.51 0.57 -9.73
C ILE A 109 10.08 0.27 -9.31
N ASP A 110 9.13 0.36 -10.22
CA ASP A 110 7.72 0.03 -9.97
C ASP A 110 7.57 -1.37 -9.35
N SER A 111 6.54 -1.60 -8.52
CA SER A 111 6.19 -2.94 -8.02
C SER A 111 5.96 -3.92 -9.16
N LEU A 112 5.48 -3.42 -10.30
CA LEU A 112 5.24 -4.19 -11.53
C LEU A 112 4.20 -5.31 -11.34
N ASP A 113 3.38 -5.21 -10.29
CA ASP A 113 2.28 -6.12 -9.99
C ASP A 113 0.95 -5.64 -10.61
N VAL A 114 -0.15 -6.32 -10.31
CA VAL A 114 -1.50 -5.94 -10.76
C VAL A 114 -2.32 -5.20 -9.71
N SER A 115 -1.69 -4.74 -8.61
CA SER A 115 -2.41 -4.08 -7.50
C SER A 115 -3.11 -2.78 -7.90
N VAL A 116 -2.78 -2.22 -9.05
CA VAL A 116 -3.41 -1.01 -9.58
C VAL A 116 -4.71 -1.33 -10.31
N SER A 117 -4.86 -2.56 -10.82
CA SER A 117 -5.95 -2.98 -11.71
C SER A 117 -7.29 -3.10 -10.99
N SER A 118 -7.27 -3.54 -9.72
CA SER A 118 -8.49 -3.73 -8.93
C SER A 118 -8.29 -3.36 -7.45
N PRO A 119 -9.35 -2.95 -6.73
CA PRO A 119 -9.28 -2.60 -5.31
C PRO A 119 -8.96 -3.78 -4.39
N ASP A 120 -9.22 -5.01 -4.77
CA ASP A 120 -9.00 -6.25 -4.03
C ASP A 120 -7.64 -6.90 -4.27
N HIS A 121 -6.87 -6.41 -5.26
CA HIS A 121 -5.53 -6.92 -5.52
C HIS A 121 -4.50 -6.34 -4.55
N MET A 122 -3.78 -7.21 -3.83
CA MET A 122 -2.74 -6.79 -2.91
C MET A 122 -1.48 -6.32 -3.65
N SER A 123 -0.74 -5.39 -3.04
CA SER A 123 0.61 -5.04 -3.50
C SER A 123 1.61 -6.09 -3.00
N MET A 124 2.46 -6.59 -3.88
CA MET A 124 3.45 -7.64 -3.59
C MET A 124 4.73 -7.09 -2.94
N VAL A 125 4.67 -5.92 -2.33
CA VAL A 125 5.79 -5.30 -1.62
C VAL A 125 5.65 -5.55 -0.12
N GLU A 126 6.61 -6.30 0.48
CA GLU A 126 6.56 -6.76 1.87
C GLU A 126 7.18 -5.74 2.84
N PRO A 127 6.37 -5.13 3.75
CA PRO A 127 6.90 -4.14 4.69
C PRO A 127 7.88 -4.70 5.73
N PHE A 128 7.79 -6.00 6.09
CA PHE A 128 8.62 -6.62 7.13
C PHE A 128 10.07 -6.89 6.70
N THR A 129 10.36 -6.85 5.39
CA THR A 129 11.72 -6.97 4.85
C THR A 129 12.34 -5.61 4.50
N ALA A 130 11.59 -4.51 4.67
CA ALA A 130 12.03 -3.18 4.34
C ALA A 130 13.07 -2.62 5.32
N ASP A 131 14.09 -1.95 4.80
CA ASP A 131 15.02 -1.11 5.56
C ASP A 131 14.39 0.23 5.91
N SER A 132 13.70 0.81 4.94
CA SER A 132 12.97 2.06 5.08
C SER A 132 11.84 2.15 4.07
N ILE A 133 10.83 2.96 4.40
CA ILE A 133 9.73 3.30 3.50
C ILE A 133 9.68 4.81 3.39
N GLU A 134 9.73 5.31 2.16
CA GLU A 134 9.68 6.72 1.85
C GLU A 134 8.36 7.08 1.17
N VAL A 135 7.74 8.16 1.61
CA VAL A 135 6.49 8.67 1.03
C VAL A 135 6.70 10.08 0.52
N LEU A 136 6.68 10.26 -0.79
CA LEU A 136 6.69 11.56 -1.45
C LEU A 136 5.25 11.99 -1.67
N LYS A 137 4.82 13.05 -0.99
CA LYS A 137 3.41 13.51 -1.00
C LYS A 137 3.19 14.64 -2.00
N GLY A 138 2.23 14.44 -2.89
CA GLY A 138 1.94 15.32 -4.01
C GLY A 138 2.66 14.91 -5.29
N PRO A 139 2.51 15.66 -6.38
CA PRO A 139 3.00 15.25 -7.69
C PRO A 139 4.49 14.93 -7.74
N SER A 140 4.80 13.69 -8.08
CA SER A 140 6.16 13.15 -8.26
C SER A 140 6.39 12.64 -9.69
N THR A 141 5.51 13.01 -10.61
CA THR A 141 5.53 12.60 -12.02
C THR A 141 6.83 12.96 -12.73
N LEU A 142 7.51 14.03 -12.32
CA LEU A 142 8.82 14.39 -12.86
C LEU A 142 9.82 13.25 -12.80
N LEU A 143 9.88 12.57 -11.66
CA LEU A 143 10.87 11.52 -11.44
C LEU A 143 10.36 10.15 -11.88
N TYR A 144 9.06 9.87 -11.65
CA TYR A 144 8.52 8.52 -11.69
C TYR A 144 7.40 8.29 -12.70
N GLY A 145 7.02 9.33 -13.45
CA GLY A 145 6.07 9.23 -14.57
C GLY A 145 4.61 9.29 -14.16
N SER A 146 3.79 8.89 -15.08
CA SER A 146 2.33 9.04 -15.11
C SER A 146 1.63 8.58 -13.83
N GLY A 147 1.96 7.42 -13.28
CA GLY A 147 1.34 6.87 -12.06
C GLY A 147 1.67 7.60 -10.75
N ALA A 148 2.47 8.68 -10.77
CA ALA A 148 2.92 9.39 -9.57
C ALA A 148 2.27 10.78 -9.40
N ILE A 149 1.09 11.02 -9.97
CA ILE A 149 0.41 12.34 -9.91
C ILE A 149 -0.08 12.67 -8.48
N GLY A 150 -0.45 11.66 -7.68
CA GLY A 150 -0.83 11.81 -6.27
C GLY A 150 0.34 11.68 -5.31
N GLY A 151 1.36 10.94 -5.67
CA GLY A 151 2.56 10.70 -4.87
C GLY A 151 3.22 9.35 -5.15
N VAL A 152 4.23 9.06 -4.35
CA VAL A 152 5.03 7.84 -4.45
C VAL A 152 5.24 7.24 -3.07
N VAL A 153 5.19 5.92 -2.98
CA VAL A 153 5.68 5.13 -1.86
C VAL A 153 6.82 4.27 -2.37
N ASP A 154 8.04 4.49 -1.86
CA ASP A 154 9.23 3.73 -2.25
C ASP A 154 9.73 2.92 -1.05
N VAL A 155 9.77 1.60 -1.21
CA VAL A 155 10.23 0.65 -0.18
C VAL A 155 11.66 0.25 -0.50
N HIS A 156 12.57 0.60 0.39
CA HIS A 156 13.97 0.23 0.26
C HIS A 156 14.23 -1.08 0.98
N THR A 157 14.68 -2.09 0.24
CA THR A 157 14.90 -3.45 0.75
C THR A 157 16.35 -3.72 1.10
N GLY A 158 17.29 -3.03 0.46
CA GLY A 158 18.72 -3.29 0.59
C GLY A 158 19.17 -4.63 0.00
N ARG A 159 18.34 -5.28 -0.80
CA ARG A 159 18.62 -6.60 -1.42
C ARG A 159 19.85 -6.58 -2.33
N ILE A 160 20.15 -5.45 -2.94
CA ILE A 160 21.38 -5.25 -3.72
C ILE A 160 22.35 -4.38 -2.90
N PRO A 161 23.36 -4.97 -2.21
CA PRO A 161 24.27 -4.21 -1.37
C PRO A 161 25.15 -3.26 -2.20
N HIS A 162 25.28 -2.00 -1.77
CA HIS A 162 26.16 -1.01 -2.39
C HIS A 162 27.52 -0.89 -1.70
N VAL A 163 27.66 -1.49 -0.52
CA VAL A 163 28.89 -1.52 0.27
C VAL A 163 29.16 -2.94 0.75
N VAL A 164 30.44 -3.30 0.92
CA VAL A 164 30.80 -4.59 1.53
C VAL A 164 30.71 -4.46 3.04
N PRO A 165 29.83 -5.21 3.74
CA PRO A 165 29.76 -5.19 5.19
C PRO A 165 31.08 -5.66 5.81
N GLU A 166 31.53 -4.98 6.89
CA GLU A 166 32.77 -5.39 7.61
C GLU A 166 32.58 -6.71 8.32
N ASN A 167 31.38 -7.00 8.81
CA ASN A 167 31.02 -8.21 9.53
C ASN A 167 29.76 -8.82 8.95
N LEU A 168 29.54 -10.09 9.25
CA LEU A 168 28.25 -10.73 9.07
C LEU A 168 27.25 -10.09 10.03
N SER A 169 26.14 -9.61 9.54
CA SER A 169 25.06 -9.00 10.33
C SER A 169 23.72 -9.53 9.87
N GLY A 170 22.71 -9.40 10.72
CA GLY A 170 21.39 -9.84 10.38
C GLY A 170 20.37 -9.51 11.46
N SER A 171 19.13 -9.80 11.16
CA SER A 171 18.02 -9.69 12.10
C SER A 171 17.05 -10.84 11.92
N PHE A 172 16.35 -11.15 12.98
CA PHE A 172 15.26 -12.13 12.98
C PHE A 172 14.17 -11.65 13.92
N GLN A 173 12.91 -11.76 13.50
CA GLN A 173 11.76 -11.44 14.35
C GLN A 173 10.65 -12.47 14.20
N VAL A 174 9.89 -12.64 15.29
CA VAL A 174 8.63 -13.38 15.31
C VAL A 174 7.61 -12.57 16.10
N ARG A 175 6.40 -12.55 15.62
CA ARG A 175 5.25 -11.87 16.21
C ARG A 175 4.05 -12.80 16.19
N ASP A 176 3.28 -12.78 17.27
CA ASP A 176 1.99 -13.45 17.38
C ASP A 176 0.94 -12.46 17.85
N ALA A 177 -0.21 -12.42 17.19
CA ALA A 177 -1.36 -11.60 17.58
C ALA A 177 -2.56 -12.50 17.90
N ASP A 178 -3.35 -12.07 18.91
CA ASP A 178 -4.52 -12.80 19.37
C ASP A 178 -5.69 -12.74 18.37
N ASN A 179 -5.88 -11.60 17.72
CA ASN A 179 -6.87 -11.46 16.66
C ASN A 179 -6.35 -12.13 15.38
N ALA A 180 -7.21 -12.91 14.71
CA ALA A 180 -6.88 -13.76 13.56
C ALA A 180 -5.84 -14.85 13.85
N ASN A 181 -5.50 -15.17 15.11
CA ASN A 181 -4.40 -16.09 15.46
C ASN A 181 -3.14 -15.85 14.59
N GLN A 182 -2.86 -14.59 14.28
CA GLN A 182 -1.84 -14.24 13.30
C GLN A 182 -0.44 -14.52 13.82
N THR A 183 0.36 -15.24 13.03
CA THR A 183 1.79 -15.42 13.23
C THR A 183 2.57 -14.80 12.08
N THR A 184 3.57 -13.97 12.38
CA THR A 184 4.49 -13.41 11.38
C THR A 184 5.94 -13.66 11.80
N ALA A 185 6.75 -14.17 10.88
CA ALA A 185 8.18 -14.34 11.07
C ALA A 185 8.91 -13.70 9.88
N SER A 186 10.02 -12.99 10.17
CA SER A 186 10.92 -12.50 9.11
C SER A 186 12.36 -12.54 9.58
N GLY A 187 13.28 -12.61 8.62
CA GLY A 187 14.71 -12.63 8.90
C GLY A 187 15.52 -12.16 7.71
N ARG A 188 16.68 -11.56 8.00
CA ARG A 188 17.66 -11.13 6.99
C ARG A 188 19.07 -11.44 7.43
N LEU A 189 19.98 -11.57 6.48
CA LEU A 189 21.39 -11.81 6.66
C LEU A 189 22.19 -11.05 5.61
N ASP A 190 23.13 -10.21 6.05
CA ASP A 190 24.01 -9.42 5.21
C ASP A 190 25.47 -9.80 5.49
N GLY A 191 26.29 -9.89 4.45
CA GLY A 191 27.70 -10.20 4.62
C GLY A 191 28.51 -9.93 3.37
N GLY A 192 29.84 -10.10 3.49
CA GLY A 192 30.72 -9.92 2.34
C GLY A 192 32.15 -10.33 2.58
N ALA A 193 32.91 -10.42 1.50
CA ALA A 193 34.35 -10.69 1.55
C ALA A 193 35.06 -10.13 0.32
N GLY A 194 36.16 -9.40 0.53
CA GLY A 194 36.87 -8.72 -0.55
C GLY A 194 36.03 -7.67 -1.23
N ASN A 195 35.68 -7.87 -2.47
CA ASN A 195 34.82 -6.97 -3.27
C ASN A 195 33.38 -7.48 -3.43
N PHE A 196 33.03 -8.59 -2.77
CA PHE A 196 31.70 -9.20 -2.90
C PHE A 196 30.89 -8.96 -1.64
N ALA A 197 29.64 -8.57 -1.80
CA ALA A 197 28.63 -8.51 -0.76
C ALA A 197 27.45 -9.39 -1.15
N PHE A 198 26.70 -9.88 -0.15
CA PHE A 198 25.47 -10.63 -0.34
C PHE A 198 24.42 -10.23 0.67
N HIS A 199 23.17 -10.44 0.29
CA HIS A 199 21.98 -10.27 1.10
C HIS A 199 21.09 -11.50 0.96
N LEU A 200 20.42 -11.88 2.06
CA LEU A 200 19.38 -12.90 2.09
C LEU A 200 18.26 -12.38 3.00
N ASP A 201 17.02 -12.46 2.57
CA ASP A 201 15.85 -12.24 3.41
C ASP A 201 14.78 -13.31 3.18
N ALA A 202 13.89 -13.47 4.16
CA ALA A 202 12.72 -14.31 4.04
C ALA A 202 11.66 -13.86 5.05
N PHE A 203 10.39 -14.09 4.72
CA PHE A 203 9.27 -13.89 5.62
C PHE A 203 8.22 -15.00 5.46
N TYR A 204 7.41 -15.12 6.49
CA TYR A 204 6.23 -15.99 6.53
C TYR A 204 5.15 -15.31 7.37
N ARG A 205 3.91 -15.40 6.93
CA ARG A 205 2.72 -14.90 7.64
C ARG A 205 1.58 -15.89 7.44
N ASP A 206 0.85 -16.14 8.52
CA ASP A 206 -0.34 -16.97 8.55
C ASP A 206 -1.36 -16.31 9.48
N ALA A 207 -2.58 -16.10 9.02
CA ALA A 207 -3.64 -15.48 9.75
C ALA A 207 -4.99 -16.10 9.38
N ASP A 208 -5.77 -16.45 10.39
CA ASP A 208 -7.15 -16.92 10.25
C ASP A 208 -8.08 -15.72 9.91
N GLU A 209 -9.37 -16.01 9.81
CA GLU A 209 -10.41 -14.98 9.76
C GLU A 209 -10.35 -14.12 11.02
N TYR A 210 -10.51 -12.79 10.86
CA TYR A 210 -10.33 -11.89 11.97
C TYR A 210 -11.61 -11.51 12.71
N GLU A 211 -11.45 -11.25 14.00
CA GLU A 211 -12.52 -10.77 14.87
C GLU A 211 -12.84 -9.30 14.60
N ILE A 212 -14.14 -8.98 14.55
CA ILE A 212 -14.68 -7.64 14.34
C ILE A 212 -15.57 -7.23 15.54
N PRO A 213 -15.67 -5.93 15.90
CA PRO A 213 -16.43 -5.49 17.07
C PRO A 213 -17.96 -5.40 16.86
N GLY A 214 -18.53 -6.12 15.90
CA GLY A 214 -19.95 -6.04 15.62
C GLY A 214 -20.34 -6.83 14.38
N PHE A 215 -21.21 -6.24 13.58
CA PHE A 215 -21.65 -6.81 12.32
C PHE A 215 -20.65 -6.51 11.18
N ALA A 216 -20.55 -7.42 10.21
CA ALA A 216 -19.77 -7.21 9.00
C ALA A 216 -20.33 -6.03 8.20
N GLU A 217 -21.63 -5.97 8.02
CA GLU A 217 -22.29 -4.86 7.34
C GLU A 217 -22.39 -3.60 8.20
N SER A 218 -22.33 -2.45 7.55
CA SER A 218 -22.48 -1.16 8.21
C SER A 218 -23.93 -0.91 8.67
N SER A 219 -24.10 -0.11 9.72
CA SER A 219 -25.42 0.30 10.17
C SER A 219 -26.26 0.99 9.07
N ALA A 220 -25.58 1.68 8.15
CA ALA A 220 -26.19 2.35 7.02
C ALA A 220 -26.68 1.36 5.94
N MET A 221 -25.89 0.33 5.65
CA MET A 221 -26.24 -0.74 4.71
C MET A 221 -27.46 -1.52 5.22
N ARG A 222 -27.40 -2.03 6.43
CA ARG A 222 -28.50 -2.75 7.07
C ARG A 222 -29.80 -1.96 7.11
N ALA A 223 -29.73 -0.64 7.36
CA ALA A 223 -30.91 0.21 7.34
C ALA A 223 -31.50 0.39 5.93
N LEU A 224 -30.66 0.34 4.89
CA LEU A 224 -31.12 0.39 3.50
C LEU A 224 -31.84 -0.90 3.13
N GLU A 225 -31.27 -2.06 3.40
CA GLU A 225 -31.86 -3.37 3.16
C GLU A 225 -33.19 -3.60 3.92
N GLU A 226 -33.26 -3.11 5.17
CA GLU A 226 -34.51 -3.16 5.92
C GLU A 226 -35.61 -2.34 5.24
N GLN A 227 -35.27 -1.18 4.65
CA GLN A 227 -36.22 -0.38 3.89
C GLN A 227 -36.65 -1.03 2.59
N GLU A 228 -35.75 -1.68 1.87
CA GLU A 228 -36.05 -2.42 0.64
C GLU A 228 -36.99 -3.60 0.92
N ARG A 229 -36.68 -4.42 1.91
CA ARG A 229 -37.57 -5.52 2.37
C ARG A 229 -38.97 -5.03 2.76
N HIS A 230 -39.11 -3.89 3.41
CA HIS A 230 -40.40 -3.32 3.74
C HIS A 230 -41.19 -2.85 2.50
N ASN A 231 -40.52 -2.35 1.48
CA ASN A 231 -41.16 -1.90 0.24
C ASN A 231 -41.65 -3.08 -0.62
N GLU A 232 -40.96 -4.19 -0.62
CA GLU A 232 -41.34 -5.41 -1.35
C GLU A 232 -42.53 -6.15 -0.71
N HIS A 233 -42.66 -6.10 0.61
CA HIS A 233 -43.76 -6.75 1.34
C HIS A 233 -45.14 -6.08 1.17
N ASP A 234 -45.21 -4.84 0.68
CA ASP A 234 -46.49 -4.16 0.45
C ASP A 234 -47.22 -4.65 -0.82
N ASP A 235 -46.57 -5.46 -1.70
CA ASP A 235 -47.16 -5.82 -3.01
C ASP A 235 -47.60 -7.30 -3.17
N HIS A 236 -47.16 -8.24 -2.28
CA HIS A 236 -47.55 -9.67 -2.37
C HIS A 236 -47.80 -10.29 -1.00
N GLY A 237 -49.03 -10.84 -0.84
CA GLY A 237 -49.45 -11.58 0.35
C GLY A 237 -48.81 -12.98 0.44
N ASP A 238 -48.51 -13.35 1.70
CA ASP A 238 -48.19 -14.69 2.21
C ASP A 238 -47.30 -15.57 1.31
N HIS A 239 -45.99 -15.42 1.35
CA HIS A 239 -45.03 -16.47 1.07
C HIS A 239 -44.08 -16.68 2.25
N ASP A 240 -43.82 -17.93 2.53
CA ASP A 240 -43.06 -18.46 3.64
C ASP A 240 -41.68 -17.76 3.79
N ASP A 241 -41.33 -17.51 5.04
CA ASP A 241 -40.05 -17.05 5.55
C ASP A 241 -38.89 -17.81 4.85
N HIS A 242 -38.37 -17.25 3.74
CA HIS A 242 -37.07 -17.62 3.23
C HIS A 242 -36.07 -17.04 4.21
N GLY A 243 -35.42 -17.89 4.99
CA GLY A 243 -34.41 -17.54 5.94
C GLY A 243 -33.31 -16.77 5.22
N GLY A 244 -33.31 -15.44 5.35
CA GLY A 244 -32.17 -14.62 4.92
C GLY A 244 -30.92 -15.12 5.66
N ASP A 245 -29.82 -15.24 4.94
CA ASP A 245 -28.55 -15.65 5.50
C ASP A 245 -28.23 -14.80 6.74
N ALA A 246 -27.80 -15.47 7.81
CA ALA A 246 -27.53 -14.79 9.07
C ALA A 246 -26.35 -13.84 8.87
N GLU A 247 -26.60 -12.53 8.96
CA GLU A 247 -25.60 -11.49 8.90
C GLU A 247 -24.40 -11.82 9.79
N ALA A 248 -23.18 -11.78 9.23
CA ALA A 248 -21.95 -12.13 9.93
C ALA A 248 -21.70 -11.16 11.11
N PHE A 249 -21.49 -11.75 12.30
CA PHE A 249 -21.28 -10.99 13.54
C PHE A 249 -20.08 -11.53 14.32
N GLY A 250 -19.19 -10.63 14.74
CA GLY A 250 -18.07 -10.94 15.62
C GLY A 250 -16.85 -11.50 14.90
N ILE A 251 -17.01 -12.12 13.73
CA ILE A 251 -15.93 -12.60 12.86
C ILE A 251 -16.27 -12.19 11.44
N LEU A 252 -15.29 -11.71 10.69
CA LEU A 252 -15.45 -11.41 9.28
C LEU A 252 -15.12 -12.66 8.46
N PRO A 253 -16.11 -13.28 7.80
CA PRO A 253 -15.88 -14.46 6.99
C PRO A 253 -14.97 -14.17 5.80
N ASN A 254 -14.26 -15.20 5.36
CA ASN A 254 -13.40 -15.16 4.17
C ASN A 254 -12.34 -14.03 4.22
N SER A 255 -11.75 -13.82 5.41
CA SER A 255 -10.73 -12.77 5.62
C SER A 255 -9.36 -13.34 5.99
N GLN A 256 -9.13 -14.65 5.83
CA GLN A 256 -7.86 -15.33 6.10
C GLN A 256 -6.74 -14.87 5.13
N LEU A 257 -5.49 -15.02 5.58
CA LEU A 257 -4.30 -14.67 4.81
C LEU A 257 -3.14 -15.62 5.11
N GLU A 258 -2.57 -16.21 4.08
CA GLU A 258 -1.25 -16.88 4.14
C GLU A 258 -0.32 -16.18 3.14
N ALA A 259 0.92 -15.83 3.56
CA ALA A 259 1.91 -15.25 2.67
C ALA A 259 3.31 -15.69 3.05
N ALA A 260 4.15 -15.93 2.06
CA ALA A 260 5.54 -16.30 2.25
C ALA A 260 6.40 -15.76 1.10
N GLY A 261 7.66 -15.53 1.39
CA GLY A 261 8.58 -15.10 0.34
C GLY A 261 10.01 -14.98 0.86
N GLY A 262 10.88 -14.64 -0.06
CA GLY A 262 12.28 -14.40 0.27
C GLY A 262 13.06 -13.91 -0.93
N ALA A 263 14.27 -13.42 -0.64
CA ALA A 263 15.15 -12.91 -1.66
C ALA A 263 16.60 -13.29 -1.40
N LEU A 264 17.36 -13.33 -2.49
CA LEU A 264 18.81 -13.36 -2.44
C LEU A 264 19.36 -12.24 -3.33
N GLY A 265 20.39 -11.55 -2.83
CA GLY A 265 21.08 -10.50 -3.56
C GLY A 265 22.58 -10.67 -3.48
N ALA A 266 23.28 -10.19 -4.50
CA ALA A 266 24.73 -10.18 -4.52
C ALA A 266 25.26 -9.00 -5.33
N SER A 267 26.40 -8.44 -4.88
CA SER A 267 27.04 -7.32 -5.55
C SER A 267 28.55 -7.51 -5.63
N PHE A 268 29.12 -7.03 -6.73
CA PHE A 268 30.55 -6.76 -6.86
C PHE A 268 30.80 -5.27 -6.72
N ILE A 269 31.60 -4.89 -5.75
CA ILE A 269 31.83 -3.52 -5.34
C ILE A 269 33.30 -3.16 -5.57
N GLY A 270 33.55 -2.20 -6.47
CA GLY A 270 34.86 -1.64 -6.76
C GLY A 270 35.09 -0.35 -5.98
N GLU A 271 36.19 0.34 -6.26
CA GLU A 271 36.57 1.59 -5.58
C GLU A 271 35.58 2.76 -5.85
N ARG A 272 34.93 2.79 -7.01
CA ARG A 272 33.99 3.85 -7.45
C ARG A 272 32.82 3.31 -8.26
N SER A 273 32.59 2.01 -8.22
CA SER A 273 31.51 1.41 -9.00
C SER A 273 31.04 0.13 -8.32
N PHE A 274 29.79 -0.18 -8.55
CA PHE A 274 29.21 -1.46 -8.16
C PHE A 274 28.33 -1.99 -9.28
N ILE A 275 28.13 -3.29 -9.27
CA ILE A 275 27.09 -3.99 -10.01
C ILE A 275 26.55 -5.10 -9.13
N GLY A 276 25.25 -5.19 -9.03
CA GLY A 276 24.60 -6.21 -8.22
C GLY A 276 23.25 -6.60 -8.80
N PHE A 277 22.74 -7.72 -8.33
CA PHE A 277 21.44 -8.26 -8.70
C PHE A 277 20.73 -8.83 -7.49
N SER A 278 19.41 -8.91 -7.58
CA SER A 278 18.58 -9.67 -6.65
C SER A 278 17.58 -10.54 -7.40
N LEU A 279 17.18 -11.63 -6.76
CA LEU A 279 16.10 -12.50 -7.15
C LEU A 279 15.20 -12.71 -5.96
N SER A 280 13.91 -12.39 -6.08
CA SER A 280 12.92 -12.57 -5.03
C SER A 280 11.72 -13.36 -5.53
N ASN A 281 11.05 -14.01 -4.58
CA ASN A 281 9.80 -14.71 -4.77
C ASN A 281 8.84 -14.29 -3.66
N TYR A 282 7.56 -14.17 -4.01
CA TYR A 282 6.47 -13.84 -3.11
C TYR A 282 5.24 -14.68 -3.50
N ASP A 283 4.72 -15.46 -2.57
CA ASP A 283 3.50 -16.24 -2.72
C ASP A 283 2.50 -15.78 -1.66
N ALA A 284 1.22 -15.64 -2.02
CA ALA A 284 0.17 -15.31 -1.08
C ALA A 284 -1.15 -15.97 -1.46
N LYS A 285 -1.94 -16.29 -0.43
CA LYS A 285 -3.31 -16.79 -0.57
C LYS A 285 -4.19 -16.09 0.44
N TYR A 286 -5.28 -15.47 -0.02
CA TYR A 286 -6.20 -14.76 0.85
C TYR A 286 -7.64 -14.82 0.35
N GLY A 287 -8.58 -14.67 1.29
CA GLY A 287 -9.99 -14.57 0.99
C GLY A 287 -10.44 -13.13 0.71
N LEU A 288 -11.53 -12.99 -0.04
CA LEU A 288 -12.22 -11.73 -0.31
C LEU A 288 -13.45 -11.61 0.58
N PRO A 289 -13.43 -10.77 1.63
CA PRO A 289 -14.60 -10.54 2.47
C PRO A 289 -15.73 -9.84 1.69
N GLY A 290 -16.97 -10.18 2.03
CA GLY A 290 -18.16 -9.61 1.37
C GLY A 290 -18.59 -10.32 0.10
N HIS A 291 -17.91 -11.42 -0.26
CA HIS A 291 -18.27 -12.29 -1.38
C HIS A 291 -19.00 -13.53 -0.87
N SER A 292 -20.29 -13.58 -1.05
CA SER A 292 -21.09 -14.79 -0.93
C SER A 292 -21.95 -14.89 -2.20
N HIS A 293 -21.65 -15.84 -3.07
CA HIS A 293 -22.50 -16.15 -4.20
C HIS A 293 -23.54 -17.18 -3.76
N SER A 294 -24.77 -16.76 -3.61
CA SER A 294 -25.89 -17.69 -3.68
C SER A 294 -26.32 -17.78 -5.15
N HIS A 295 -25.77 -18.70 -5.91
CA HIS A 295 -26.35 -19.09 -7.18
C HIS A 295 -27.66 -19.79 -6.87
N GLN A 296 -28.75 -19.08 -6.97
CA GLN A 296 -30.07 -19.67 -7.04
C GLN A 296 -30.19 -20.30 -8.44
N ASP A 297 -29.79 -21.59 -8.54
CA ASP A 297 -30.04 -22.40 -9.73
C ASP A 297 -31.55 -22.42 -9.95
N ASP A 298 -32.03 -21.59 -10.85
CA ASP A 298 -33.41 -21.58 -11.34
C ASP A 298 -33.61 -22.87 -12.20
N HIS A 299 -33.67 -24.01 -11.51
CA HIS A 299 -34.13 -25.25 -12.14
C HIS A 299 -35.63 -25.13 -12.41
N GLY A 300 -35.95 -24.66 -13.61
CA GLY A 300 -37.29 -24.75 -14.15
C GLY A 300 -37.83 -26.16 -14.09
N ASP A 301 -38.55 -26.47 -13.05
CA ASP A 301 -39.29 -27.71 -12.90
C ASP A 301 -40.41 -27.77 -13.94
N GLU A 302 -40.15 -28.42 -15.06
CA GLU A 302 -41.23 -29.03 -15.85
C GLU A 302 -41.80 -30.22 -15.05
N HIS A 303 -42.86 -29.96 -14.32
CA HIS A 303 -43.64 -31.00 -13.69
C HIS A 303 -44.32 -31.87 -14.74
N ASP A 304 -43.88 -33.12 -14.90
CA ASP A 304 -44.71 -34.21 -15.37
C ASP A 304 -44.96 -35.16 -14.19
N ASP A 305 -46.26 -35.23 -13.83
CA ASP A 305 -46.82 -36.17 -12.86
C ASP A 305 -46.58 -37.61 -13.30
N ASP A 306 -45.97 -38.47 -12.49
CA ASP A 306 -46.61 -39.79 -12.21
C ASP A 306 -45.99 -40.52 -10.98
N HIS A 307 -46.86 -41.26 -10.27
CA HIS A 307 -46.71 -41.91 -8.98
C HIS A 307 -45.67 -43.04 -8.88
N SER A 308 -45.00 -43.25 -7.76
CA SER A 308 -45.32 -44.26 -6.72
C SER A 308 -44.11 -44.70 -5.89
N ASP A 309 -44.33 -44.68 -4.56
CA ASP A 309 -43.83 -45.56 -3.48
C ASP A 309 -42.37 -46.09 -3.45
N GLY A 310 -41.66 -45.73 -2.34
CA GLY A 310 -40.61 -46.58 -1.81
C GLY A 310 -39.57 -45.86 -0.94
N HIS A 311 -39.69 -46.05 0.37
CA HIS A 311 -38.74 -45.70 1.41
C HIS A 311 -37.27 -45.96 1.04
N ASP A 312 -36.36 -45.03 1.41
CA ASP A 312 -35.34 -45.33 2.42
C ASP A 312 -34.54 -44.06 2.75
N ASP A 313 -34.48 -43.78 4.05
CA ASP A 313 -33.71 -42.69 4.66
C ASP A 313 -32.22 -42.82 4.40
N HIS A 314 -31.62 -41.85 3.72
CA HIS A 314 -30.24 -41.41 3.92
C HIS A 314 -30.18 -39.91 3.67
N HIS A 315 -30.45 -39.14 4.73
CA HIS A 315 -30.01 -37.76 4.78
C HIS A 315 -28.50 -37.73 5.06
N ASP A 316 -27.71 -37.84 4.02
CA ASP A 316 -26.35 -37.26 4.05
C ASP A 316 -26.55 -35.75 3.87
N ALA A 317 -26.45 -35.04 4.98
CA ALA A 317 -26.36 -33.61 4.97
C ALA A 317 -24.99 -33.25 4.38
N HIS A 318 -24.89 -33.15 3.08
CA HIS A 318 -23.88 -32.33 2.42
C HIS A 318 -24.39 -30.88 2.50
N GLY A 319 -24.09 -30.23 3.59
CA GLY A 319 -24.02 -28.77 3.59
C GLY A 319 -22.79 -28.43 2.77
N ASP A 320 -22.96 -28.16 1.52
CA ASP A 320 -21.96 -27.41 0.76
C ASP A 320 -21.94 -26.03 1.40
N GLU A 321 -20.99 -25.78 2.32
CA GLU A 321 -20.64 -24.43 2.74
C GLU A 321 -20.04 -23.78 1.48
N GLU A 322 -20.83 -22.97 0.79
CA GLU A 322 -20.36 -22.13 -0.30
C GLU A 322 -19.30 -21.18 0.27
N GLY A 323 -18.03 -21.52 0.03
CA GLY A 323 -16.88 -20.70 0.46
C GLY A 323 -16.85 -19.41 -0.34
N GLY A 324 -16.44 -18.29 0.28
CA GLY A 324 -16.21 -17.05 -0.47
C GLY A 324 -15.04 -17.16 -1.45
N ALA A 325 -14.92 -16.21 -2.36
CA ALA A 325 -13.83 -16.15 -3.35
C ALA A 325 -12.44 -16.04 -2.70
N VAL A 326 -11.46 -16.73 -3.26
CA VAL A 326 -10.07 -16.78 -2.74
C VAL A 326 -9.09 -16.51 -3.86
N LEU A 327 -8.15 -15.61 -3.60
CA LEU A 327 -7.03 -15.32 -4.51
C LEU A 327 -5.78 -16.11 -4.09
N ASP A 328 -5.12 -16.73 -5.07
CA ASP A 328 -3.84 -17.45 -4.91
C ASP A 328 -2.81 -16.83 -5.88
N LEU A 329 -1.78 -16.17 -5.34
CA LEU A 329 -0.85 -15.32 -6.06
C LEU A 329 0.57 -15.85 -5.99
N ALA A 330 1.30 -15.70 -7.10
CA ALA A 330 2.73 -15.96 -7.17
C ALA A 330 3.44 -14.86 -7.95
N GLN A 331 4.59 -14.41 -7.43
CA GLN A 331 5.45 -13.44 -8.09
C GLN A 331 6.90 -13.90 -8.05
N THR A 332 7.59 -13.78 -9.18
CA THR A 332 9.05 -13.88 -9.27
C THR A 332 9.61 -12.59 -9.84
N ARG A 333 10.51 -11.94 -9.10
CA ARG A 333 11.11 -10.67 -9.49
C ARG A 333 12.63 -10.78 -9.58
N PHE A 334 13.20 -10.17 -10.61
CA PHE A 334 14.64 -10.02 -10.80
C PHE A 334 14.98 -8.54 -10.92
N ASP A 335 15.93 -8.07 -10.10
CA ASP A 335 16.43 -6.70 -10.17
C ASP A 335 17.94 -6.69 -10.45
N LEU A 336 18.39 -5.68 -11.22
CA LEU A 336 19.78 -5.39 -11.50
C LEU A 336 20.07 -3.93 -11.24
N GLU A 337 21.10 -3.65 -10.46
CA GLU A 337 21.61 -2.29 -10.26
C GLU A 337 23.09 -2.20 -10.63
N ALA A 338 23.47 -1.06 -11.22
CA ALA A 338 24.85 -0.71 -11.44
C ALA A 338 25.07 0.79 -11.21
N GLY A 339 26.13 1.13 -10.52
CA GLY A 339 26.48 2.51 -10.22
C GLY A 339 27.95 2.82 -10.45
N MET A 340 28.24 4.06 -10.85
CA MET A 340 29.60 4.56 -11.02
C MET A 340 29.70 6.00 -10.54
N GLU A 341 30.61 6.27 -9.61
CA GLU A 341 30.89 7.60 -9.12
C GLU A 341 31.93 8.31 -10.01
N ASN A 342 31.68 9.60 -10.28
CA ASN A 342 32.56 10.46 -11.05
C ASN A 342 33.04 9.85 -12.39
N PRO A 343 32.11 9.32 -13.23
CA PRO A 343 32.48 8.66 -14.48
C PRO A 343 33.13 9.61 -15.48
N LEU A 344 32.73 10.88 -15.49
CA LEU A 344 33.22 11.93 -16.37
C LEU A 344 33.24 13.27 -15.62
N ALA A 345 34.02 14.23 -16.10
CA ALA A 345 34.06 15.58 -15.53
C ALA A 345 32.68 16.25 -15.60
N GLY A 346 32.15 16.68 -14.45
CA GLY A 346 30.85 17.32 -14.33
C GLY A 346 29.68 16.35 -14.13
N ILE A 347 29.91 15.04 -14.18
CA ILE A 347 28.95 13.99 -13.80
C ILE A 347 29.40 13.37 -12.49
N GLN A 348 28.57 13.50 -11.45
CA GLN A 348 28.88 13.02 -10.11
C GLN A 348 28.63 11.52 -9.96
N ALA A 349 27.51 11.02 -10.52
CA ALA A 349 27.17 9.61 -10.52
C ALA A 349 26.40 9.22 -11.79
N LEU A 350 26.57 7.97 -12.17
CA LEU A 350 25.76 7.27 -13.19
C LEU A 350 25.18 6.05 -12.54
N ASN A 351 23.84 5.93 -12.57
CA ASN A 351 23.10 4.81 -11.98
C ASN A 351 22.21 4.17 -13.05
N PHE A 352 22.24 2.87 -13.12
CA PHE A 352 21.37 2.05 -13.94
C PHE A 352 20.59 1.09 -13.06
N ARG A 353 19.29 0.99 -13.26
CA ARG A 353 18.38 0.04 -12.62
C ARG A 353 17.55 -0.67 -13.66
N LEU A 354 17.26 -1.93 -13.40
CA LEU A 354 16.35 -2.74 -14.20
C LEU A 354 15.61 -3.66 -13.24
N GLY A 355 14.28 -3.72 -13.37
CA GLY A 355 13.41 -4.69 -12.73
C GLY A 355 12.64 -5.48 -13.78
N TYR A 356 12.56 -6.78 -13.60
CA TYR A 356 11.70 -7.69 -14.35
C TYR A 356 10.82 -8.43 -13.37
N ASN A 357 9.54 -8.53 -13.69
CA ASN A 357 8.54 -9.20 -12.89
C ASN A 357 7.73 -10.17 -13.74
N ASP A 358 7.52 -11.37 -13.20
CA ASP A 358 6.60 -12.39 -13.67
C ASP A 358 5.63 -12.67 -12.54
N TYR A 359 4.35 -12.31 -12.75
CA TYR A 359 3.28 -12.34 -11.78
C TYR A 359 2.07 -13.05 -12.36
N GLU A 360 1.47 -13.91 -11.55
CA GLU A 360 0.20 -14.57 -11.83
C GLU A 360 -0.64 -14.65 -10.55
N HIS A 361 -1.94 -14.44 -10.67
CA HIS A 361 -2.88 -14.90 -9.65
C HIS A 361 -4.11 -15.55 -10.26
N VAL A 362 -4.69 -16.45 -9.49
CA VAL A 362 -5.91 -17.15 -9.83
C VAL A 362 -6.98 -16.78 -8.80
N GLU A 363 -8.11 -16.30 -9.27
CA GLU A 363 -9.30 -16.10 -8.48
C GLU A 363 -10.10 -17.42 -8.50
N PHE A 364 -10.30 -18.00 -7.32
CA PHE A 364 -11.11 -19.17 -7.12
C PHE A 364 -12.47 -18.74 -6.59
N GLU A 365 -13.52 -19.21 -7.24
CA GLU A 365 -14.88 -19.06 -6.75
C GLU A 365 -15.13 -19.87 -5.48
N GLY A 366 -16.25 -19.60 -4.78
CA GLY A 366 -16.66 -20.36 -3.60
C GLY A 366 -16.79 -21.87 -3.84
N SER A 367 -17.08 -22.29 -5.05
CA SER A 367 -17.07 -23.68 -5.52
C SER A 367 -15.66 -24.33 -5.49
N GLY A 368 -14.58 -23.51 -5.46
CA GLY A 368 -13.19 -23.93 -5.61
C GLY A 368 -12.77 -24.13 -7.07
N GLU A 369 -13.60 -23.76 -8.03
CA GLU A 369 -13.24 -23.70 -9.45
C GLU A 369 -12.49 -22.40 -9.73
N ALA A 370 -11.58 -22.41 -10.73
CA ALA A 370 -10.85 -21.22 -11.14
C ALA A 370 -11.76 -20.35 -12.02
N GLY A 371 -12.13 -19.17 -11.53
CA GLY A 371 -12.92 -18.19 -12.26
C GLY A 371 -12.05 -17.39 -13.26
N THR A 372 -11.13 -16.57 -12.76
CA THR A 372 -10.27 -15.72 -13.60
C THR A 372 -8.80 -15.89 -13.26
N VAL A 373 -7.95 -15.89 -14.29
CA VAL A 373 -6.48 -15.87 -14.17
C VAL A 373 -5.96 -14.54 -14.66
N PHE A 374 -5.32 -13.80 -13.78
CA PHE A 374 -4.61 -12.56 -14.10
C PHE A 374 -3.12 -12.84 -14.19
N ALA A 375 -2.48 -12.36 -15.24
CA ALA A 375 -1.03 -12.46 -15.38
C ALA A 375 -0.43 -11.15 -15.89
N THR A 376 0.79 -10.86 -15.43
CA THR A 376 1.56 -9.73 -15.97
C THR A 376 3.04 -10.07 -16.06
N GLU A 377 3.62 -9.92 -17.25
CA GLU A 377 5.06 -9.85 -17.44
C GLU A 377 5.46 -8.40 -17.64
N ALA A 378 6.33 -7.89 -16.80
CA ALA A 378 6.72 -6.48 -16.86
C ALA A 378 8.22 -6.27 -16.71
N LEU A 379 8.74 -5.32 -17.48
CA LEU A 379 10.12 -4.88 -17.43
C LEU A 379 10.16 -3.36 -17.30
N GLU A 380 10.89 -2.85 -16.31
CA GLU A 380 11.23 -1.44 -16.22
C GLU A 380 12.74 -1.26 -16.19
N SER A 381 13.27 -0.28 -16.91
CA SER A 381 14.67 0.13 -16.85
C SER A 381 14.80 1.63 -16.68
N ARG A 382 15.75 2.04 -15.84
CA ARG A 382 16.03 3.44 -15.53
C ARG A 382 17.53 3.72 -15.60
N LEU A 383 17.93 4.69 -16.42
CA LEU A 383 19.28 5.22 -16.47
C LEU A 383 19.25 6.65 -15.96
N GLU A 384 20.02 6.95 -14.93
CA GLU A 384 20.06 8.27 -14.28
C GLU A 384 21.50 8.72 -14.12
N PHE A 385 21.75 9.97 -14.38
CA PHE A 385 23.02 10.62 -14.05
C PHE A 385 22.80 11.90 -13.27
N THR A 386 23.60 12.07 -12.20
CA THR A 386 23.64 13.28 -11.39
C THR A 386 24.81 14.15 -11.80
N HIS A 387 24.64 15.45 -11.74
CA HIS A 387 25.64 16.40 -12.17
C HIS A 387 25.69 17.64 -11.28
N ASP A 388 26.87 18.26 -11.25
CA ASP A 388 27.05 19.63 -10.78
C ASP A 388 27.60 20.46 -11.95
N ALA A 389 26.70 21.14 -12.65
CA ALA A 389 27.06 21.93 -13.82
C ALA A 389 26.35 23.28 -13.83
N PHE A 390 27.05 24.33 -14.21
CA PHE A 390 26.54 25.69 -14.27
C PHE A 390 26.00 26.23 -12.93
N GLY A 391 26.44 25.64 -11.79
CA GLY A 391 25.97 25.94 -10.44
C GLY A 391 24.59 25.40 -10.13
N PHE A 392 24.12 24.39 -10.88
CA PHE A 392 22.99 23.55 -10.58
C PHE A 392 23.48 22.16 -10.22
N GLU A 393 23.05 21.66 -9.07
CA GLU A 393 23.03 20.23 -8.79
C GLU A 393 21.78 19.66 -9.42
N GLY A 394 21.89 18.60 -10.19
CA GLY A 394 20.74 18.07 -10.89
C GLY A 394 20.86 16.59 -11.24
N ALA A 395 19.74 16.03 -11.63
CA ALA A 395 19.63 14.68 -12.17
C ALA A 395 18.88 14.71 -13.50
N SER A 396 19.34 13.88 -14.43
CA SER A 396 18.66 13.63 -15.70
C SER A 396 18.57 12.13 -15.90
N GLY A 397 17.55 11.67 -16.57
CA GLY A 397 17.44 10.25 -16.82
C GLY A 397 16.46 9.88 -17.93
N ILE A 398 16.54 8.60 -18.28
CA ILE A 398 15.67 7.90 -19.22
C ILE A 398 15.02 6.77 -18.45
N GLN A 399 13.74 6.58 -18.67
CA GLN A 399 12.94 5.47 -18.14
C GLN A 399 12.22 4.79 -19.29
N ILE A 400 12.25 3.47 -19.33
CA ILE A 400 11.57 2.65 -20.34
C ILE A 400 10.87 1.53 -19.58
N SER A 401 9.60 1.30 -19.87
CA SER A 401 8.88 0.14 -19.35
C SER A 401 8.06 -0.54 -20.44
N SER A 402 7.87 -1.84 -20.25
CA SER A 402 6.98 -2.67 -21.07
C SER A 402 6.23 -3.60 -20.13
N ARG A 403 4.91 -3.65 -20.26
CA ARG A 403 4.02 -4.50 -19.47
C ARG A 403 3.07 -5.23 -20.40
N GLN A 404 2.99 -6.53 -20.26
CA GLN A 404 2.01 -7.40 -20.89
C GLN A 404 1.03 -7.84 -19.82
N PHE A 405 -0.20 -7.38 -19.91
CA PHE A 405 -1.27 -7.70 -18.96
C PHE A 405 -2.29 -8.60 -19.63
N SER A 406 -2.77 -9.62 -18.90
CA SER A 406 -3.88 -10.46 -19.35
C SER A 406 -4.78 -10.84 -18.18
N ALA A 407 -6.08 -10.81 -18.39
CA ALA A 407 -7.11 -11.43 -17.57
C ALA A 407 -7.88 -12.41 -18.46
N ILE A 408 -7.97 -13.66 -18.04
CA ILE A 408 -8.61 -14.75 -18.81
C ILE A 408 -9.50 -15.57 -17.89
N GLY A 409 -10.80 -15.62 -18.18
CA GLY A 409 -11.80 -16.31 -17.38
C GLY A 409 -13.18 -15.79 -17.69
N GLU A 410 -14.21 -16.34 -17.02
CA GLU A 410 -15.59 -15.91 -17.23
C GLU A 410 -15.85 -14.50 -16.66
N GLU A 411 -15.05 -14.09 -15.68
CA GLU A 411 -15.14 -12.80 -14.97
C GLU A 411 -14.04 -11.83 -15.37
N ALA A 412 -13.34 -12.09 -16.48
CA ALA A 412 -12.31 -11.22 -16.99
C ALA A 412 -12.92 -9.91 -17.56
N PHE A 413 -13.01 -8.88 -16.72
CA PHE A 413 -13.61 -7.58 -17.08
C PHE A 413 -12.67 -6.67 -17.90
N VAL A 414 -11.37 -7.00 -18.02
CA VAL A 414 -10.39 -6.26 -18.85
C VAL A 414 -9.72 -7.20 -19.82
N GLN A 415 -9.75 -6.86 -21.10
CA GLN A 415 -9.05 -7.61 -22.13
C GLN A 415 -7.53 -7.52 -22.00
N PRO A 416 -6.75 -8.45 -22.56
CA PRO A 416 -5.28 -8.35 -22.60
C PRO A 416 -4.81 -7.06 -23.27
N VAL A 417 -3.81 -6.40 -22.65
CA VAL A 417 -3.25 -5.11 -23.11
C VAL A 417 -1.74 -5.10 -22.98
N ASP A 418 -1.06 -4.74 -24.05
CA ASP A 418 0.38 -4.43 -24.05
C ASP A 418 0.58 -2.94 -23.83
N THR A 419 1.31 -2.55 -22.77
CA THR A 419 1.62 -1.14 -22.45
C THR A 419 3.12 -0.90 -22.60
N GLN A 420 3.50 0.14 -23.34
CA GLN A 420 4.89 0.58 -23.47
C GLN A 420 5.02 2.03 -23.03
N THR A 421 6.06 2.33 -22.25
CA THR A 421 6.31 3.69 -21.78
C THR A 421 7.76 4.10 -22.04
N PHE A 422 7.94 5.33 -22.52
CA PHE A 422 9.23 5.96 -22.65
C PHE A 422 9.22 7.34 -21.99
N GLY A 423 10.12 7.59 -21.06
CA GLY A 423 10.21 8.84 -20.30
C GLY A 423 11.61 9.46 -20.35
N LEU A 424 11.66 10.79 -20.48
CA LEU A 424 12.85 11.61 -20.30
C LEU A 424 12.60 12.64 -19.22
N PHE A 425 13.52 12.80 -18.29
CA PHE A 425 13.37 13.78 -17.23
C PHE A 425 14.64 14.54 -16.89
N TYR A 426 14.46 15.73 -16.33
CA TYR A 426 15.47 16.55 -15.70
C TYR A 426 14.90 17.17 -14.44
N VAL A 427 15.67 17.16 -13.35
CA VAL A 427 15.42 17.95 -12.15
C VAL A 427 16.74 18.60 -11.72
N GLY A 428 16.69 19.84 -11.26
CA GLY A 428 17.87 20.53 -10.79
C GLY A 428 17.56 21.54 -9.72
N GLN A 429 18.48 21.72 -8.79
CA GLN A 429 18.41 22.72 -7.72
C GLN A 429 19.59 23.68 -7.77
N ARG A 430 19.34 24.91 -7.29
CA ARG A 430 20.36 25.93 -7.14
C ARG A 430 20.05 26.85 -5.97
N ARG A 431 21.07 27.25 -5.21
CA ARG A 431 20.95 28.26 -4.15
C ARG A 431 21.37 29.64 -4.64
N PHE A 432 20.55 30.65 -4.36
CA PHE A 432 20.79 32.06 -4.58
C PHE A 432 20.84 32.77 -3.22
N GLY A 433 22.00 32.77 -2.58
CA GLY A 433 22.12 33.17 -1.18
C GLY A 433 21.40 32.15 -0.28
N GLU A 434 20.39 32.60 0.46
CA GLU A 434 19.57 31.72 1.30
C GLU A 434 18.37 31.10 0.54
N LEU A 435 18.01 31.64 -0.61
CA LEU A 435 16.90 31.12 -1.42
C LEU A 435 17.34 29.90 -2.21
N GLY A 436 16.71 28.76 -1.96
CA GLY A 436 16.77 27.54 -2.78
C GLY A 436 15.73 27.59 -3.90
N LEU A 437 16.14 27.24 -5.10
CA LEU A 437 15.30 27.05 -6.28
C LEU A 437 15.45 25.61 -6.73
N GLU A 438 14.32 24.94 -6.95
CA GLU A 438 14.23 23.63 -7.57
C GLU A 438 13.36 23.73 -8.83
N ALA A 439 13.74 23.08 -9.91
CA ALA A 439 12.95 23.08 -11.13
C ALA A 439 13.16 21.75 -11.89
N GLY A 440 12.12 21.28 -12.53
CA GLY A 440 12.19 20.04 -13.31
C GLY A 440 11.19 20.00 -14.46
N VAL A 441 11.47 19.13 -15.39
CA VAL A 441 10.61 18.82 -16.55
C VAL A 441 10.69 17.33 -16.89
N ARG A 442 9.59 16.79 -17.37
CA ARG A 442 9.50 15.42 -17.93
C ARG A 442 8.66 15.43 -19.19
N TYR A 443 9.09 14.66 -20.15
CA TYR A 443 8.30 14.18 -21.27
C TYR A 443 8.11 12.67 -21.13
N GLU A 444 6.92 12.18 -21.40
CA GLU A 444 6.59 10.77 -21.38
C GLU A 444 5.67 10.43 -22.55
N HIS A 445 5.93 9.31 -23.17
CA HIS A 445 5.10 8.71 -24.21
C HIS A 445 4.61 7.35 -23.72
N VAL A 446 3.30 7.11 -23.83
CA VAL A 446 2.65 5.86 -23.41
C VAL A 446 1.82 5.34 -24.54
N ASP A 447 2.09 4.09 -24.95
CA ASP A 447 1.30 3.34 -25.91
C ASP A 447 0.58 2.19 -25.21
N GLN A 448 -0.70 2.00 -25.51
CA GLN A 448 -1.53 0.89 -25.01
C GLN A 448 -2.19 0.21 -26.20
N ASP A 449 -1.84 -1.06 -26.41
CA ASP A 449 -2.30 -1.90 -27.53
C ASP A 449 -3.17 -3.04 -26.98
N PRO A 450 -4.51 -2.87 -26.97
CA PRO A 450 -5.43 -3.89 -26.50
C PRO A 450 -5.53 -5.02 -27.54
N SER A 451 -5.79 -6.25 -27.09
CA SER A 451 -5.95 -7.44 -27.94
C SER A 451 -7.07 -7.28 -28.97
N THR A 452 -8.07 -6.44 -28.67
CA THR A 452 -9.15 -6.06 -29.58
C THR A 452 -9.42 -4.55 -29.46
N GLY A 453 -9.79 -3.91 -30.57
CA GLY A 453 -10.10 -2.48 -30.55
C GLY A 453 -9.04 -1.61 -31.19
N VAL A 454 -8.82 -0.44 -30.62
CA VAL A 454 -7.94 0.59 -31.19
C VAL A 454 -6.85 0.93 -30.17
N GLU A 455 -5.60 0.85 -30.62
CA GLU A 455 -4.45 1.35 -29.89
C GLU A 455 -4.64 2.81 -29.41
N ARG A 456 -4.17 3.10 -28.22
CA ARG A 456 -4.21 4.44 -27.63
C ARG A 456 -2.79 4.89 -27.28
N SER A 457 -2.44 6.10 -27.72
CA SER A 457 -1.15 6.72 -27.46
C SER A 457 -1.33 8.08 -26.80
N PHE A 458 -0.46 8.37 -25.82
CA PHE A 458 -0.50 9.60 -25.05
C PHE A 458 0.89 10.24 -24.98
N ASP A 459 0.95 11.55 -25.23
CA ASP A 459 2.15 12.37 -25.10
C ASP A 459 2.00 13.28 -23.89
N LEU A 460 2.71 13.00 -22.79
CA LEU A 460 2.55 13.65 -21.50
C LEU A 460 3.68 14.61 -21.20
N GLY A 461 3.35 15.78 -20.68
CA GLY A 461 4.31 16.76 -20.21
C GLY A 461 4.13 17.07 -18.73
N SER A 462 5.20 17.07 -17.95
CA SER A 462 5.17 17.49 -16.55
C SER A 462 6.26 18.51 -16.27
N ALA A 463 5.98 19.49 -15.38
CA ALA A 463 6.92 20.52 -14.97
C ALA A 463 6.73 20.88 -13.49
N SER A 464 7.79 21.23 -12.80
CA SER A 464 7.74 21.66 -11.40
C SER A 464 8.66 22.84 -11.15
N LEU A 465 8.26 23.70 -10.21
CA LEU A 465 9.05 24.82 -9.70
C LEU A 465 8.88 24.89 -8.19
N GLY A 466 9.96 24.63 -7.46
CA GLY A 466 10.04 24.70 -6.00
C GLY A 466 10.88 25.89 -5.52
N LEU A 467 10.45 26.52 -4.45
CA LEU A 467 11.17 27.59 -3.74
C LEU A 467 11.31 27.20 -2.28
N ILE A 468 12.52 27.37 -1.72
CA ILE A 468 12.83 27.09 -0.32
C ILE A 468 13.51 28.32 0.26
N GLN A 469 12.88 28.93 1.26
CA GLN A 469 13.38 30.13 1.92
C GLN A 469 13.53 29.91 3.43
N PRO A 470 14.73 29.76 3.95
CA PRO A 470 14.97 29.89 5.39
C PRO A 470 14.54 31.28 5.89
N LEU A 471 13.82 31.33 6.99
CA LEU A 471 13.36 32.54 7.67
C LEU A 471 14.04 32.61 9.04
N GLY A 472 15.35 32.96 9.02
CA GLY A 472 16.24 32.87 10.16
C GLY A 472 16.67 31.43 10.46
N GLU A 473 17.07 31.16 11.71
CA GLU A 473 17.71 29.88 12.09
C GLU A 473 16.73 28.72 12.36
N ARG A 474 15.42 29.00 12.43
CA ARG A 474 14.43 28.02 12.95
C ARG A 474 13.28 27.74 12.01
N TRP A 475 13.00 28.64 11.11
CA TRP A 475 11.86 28.53 10.22
C TRP A 475 12.32 28.33 8.78
N THR A 476 11.63 27.49 8.07
CA THR A 476 11.77 27.32 6.62
C THR A 476 10.40 27.39 5.98
N LEU A 477 10.24 28.26 4.99
CA LEU A 477 9.07 28.32 4.13
C LEU A 477 9.43 27.70 2.80
N SER A 478 8.65 26.72 2.35
CA SER A 478 8.73 26.16 0.99
C SER A 478 7.42 26.37 0.25
N GLY A 479 7.52 26.54 -1.06
CA GLY A 479 6.38 26.59 -1.96
C GLY A 479 6.71 25.83 -3.22
N GLN A 480 5.72 25.15 -3.78
CA GLN A 480 5.88 24.34 -4.99
C GLN A 480 4.68 24.54 -5.91
N LEU A 481 4.97 24.69 -7.18
CA LEU A 481 4.01 24.73 -8.28
C LEU A 481 4.33 23.59 -9.23
N ASP A 482 3.38 22.68 -9.44
CA ASP A 482 3.52 21.54 -10.33
C ASP A 482 2.46 21.57 -11.41
N PHE A 483 2.84 21.16 -12.59
CA PHE A 483 1.96 20.73 -13.64
C PHE A 483 2.31 19.29 -13.98
N SER A 484 1.30 18.40 -13.91
CA SER A 484 1.47 16.95 -14.09
C SER A 484 0.42 16.42 -15.05
N ALA A 485 0.77 15.40 -15.81
CA ALA A 485 -0.16 14.70 -16.68
C ALA A 485 -0.04 13.19 -16.45
N ARG A 486 -1.17 12.47 -16.59
CA ARG A 486 -1.29 11.01 -16.45
C ARG A 486 -2.07 10.44 -17.64
N ALA A 487 -1.58 9.37 -18.24
CA ALA A 487 -2.38 8.56 -19.15
C ALA A 487 -3.45 7.77 -18.38
N PRO A 488 -4.63 7.54 -18.95
CA PRO A 488 -5.55 6.53 -18.43
C PRO A 488 -4.88 5.17 -18.40
N VAL A 489 -5.25 4.30 -17.45
CA VAL A 489 -4.78 2.90 -17.39
C VAL A 489 -5.69 1.98 -18.22
N ALA A 490 -5.26 0.74 -18.41
CA ALA A 490 -6.00 -0.23 -19.24
C ALA A 490 -7.43 -0.46 -18.76
N GLU A 491 -7.62 -0.53 -17.45
CA GLU A 491 -8.92 -0.73 -16.80
C GLU A 491 -9.86 0.45 -17.05
N GLU A 492 -9.35 1.69 -16.98
CA GLU A 492 -10.13 2.89 -17.27
C GLU A 492 -10.58 2.97 -18.73
N LEU A 493 -9.78 2.42 -19.66
CA LEU A 493 -10.06 2.47 -21.09
C LEU A 493 -10.87 1.28 -21.61
N PHE A 494 -10.65 0.08 -21.07
CA PHE A 494 -11.04 -1.16 -21.73
C PHE A 494 -11.83 -2.14 -20.87
N SER A 495 -12.26 -1.76 -19.65
CA SER A 495 -13.17 -2.59 -18.85
C SER A 495 -14.48 -2.81 -19.59
N ASP A 496 -15.02 -4.04 -19.57
CA ASP A 496 -16.30 -4.39 -20.18
C ASP A 496 -16.80 -5.74 -19.61
N GLY A 497 -17.29 -5.73 -18.38
CA GLY A 497 -17.80 -6.96 -17.77
C GLY A 497 -18.06 -6.90 -16.28
N PRO A 498 -18.52 -8.02 -15.70
CA PRO A 498 -18.68 -8.15 -14.26
C PRO A 498 -17.33 -8.15 -13.56
N HIS A 499 -17.27 -7.47 -12.43
CA HIS A 499 -16.14 -7.47 -11.53
C HIS A 499 -16.66 -7.88 -10.15
N LEU A 500 -16.48 -9.13 -9.82
CA LEU A 500 -17.11 -9.72 -8.63
C LEU A 500 -16.62 -9.10 -7.34
N ALA A 501 -15.31 -8.82 -7.22
CA ALA A 501 -14.75 -8.19 -6.05
C ALA A 501 -15.44 -6.85 -5.70
N THR A 502 -15.89 -6.11 -6.70
CA THR A 502 -16.60 -4.85 -6.52
C THR A 502 -18.13 -4.99 -6.57
N GLN A 503 -18.62 -6.20 -6.86
CA GLN A 503 -20.05 -6.49 -7.06
C GLN A 503 -20.69 -5.49 -8.03
N SER A 504 -20.05 -5.29 -9.19
CA SER A 504 -20.49 -4.32 -10.19
C SER A 504 -20.16 -4.77 -11.62
N ILE A 505 -20.84 -4.17 -12.58
CA ILE A 505 -20.44 -4.21 -13.99
C ILE A 505 -19.60 -2.97 -14.27
N GLU A 506 -18.35 -3.16 -14.61
CA GLU A 506 -17.44 -2.06 -14.94
C GLU A 506 -17.33 -1.85 -16.44
N ILE A 507 -17.51 -0.59 -16.87
CA ILE A 507 -17.43 -0.20 -18.27
C ILE A 507 -16.37 0.88 -18.43
N GLY A 508 -15.32 0.60 -19.21
CA GLY A 508 -14.29 1.54 -19.60
C GLY A 508 -14.77 2.52 -20.67
N ASP A 509 -13.97 3.55 -20.90
CA ASP A 509 -14.20 4.48 -22.02
C ASP A 509 -12.91 4.68 -22.80
N SER A 510 -12.82 4.03 -23.96
CA SER A 510 -11.66 4.14 -24.84
C SER A 510 -11.46 5.55 -25.45
N SER A 511 -12.36 6.50 -25.20
CA SER A 511 -12.23 7.89 -25.63
C SER A 511 -11.62 8.84 -24.60
N LEU A 512 -11.31 8.35 -23.38
CA LEU A 512 -10.70 9.15 -22.32
C LEU A 512 -9.41 9.84 -22.79
N ASN A 513 -9.21 11.08 -22.36
CA ASN A 513 -8.00 11.85 -22.57
C ASN A 513 -7.03 11.67 -21.40
N GLU A 514 -5.83 12.24 -21.51
CA GLU A 514 -4.92 12.37 -20.38
C GLU A 514 -5.53 13.20 -19.26
N GLU A 515 -5.40 12.73 -18.02
CA GLU A 515 -5.72 13.51 -16.83
C GLU A 515 -4.59 14.49 -16.54
N THR A 516 -4.90 15.76 -16.34
CA THR A 516 -3.91 16.79 -16.00
C THR A 516 -4.17 17.37 -14.60
N ALA A 517 -3.11 17.80 -13.92
CA ALA A 517 -3.20 18.41 -12.60
C ALA A 517 -2.28 19.63 -12.49
N ALA A 518 -2.83 20.76 -12.05
CA ALA A 518 -2.07 21.93 -11.63
C ALA A 518 -2.12 22.03 -10.09
N ASN A 519 -0.98 21.79 -9.42
CA ASN A 519 -0.87 21.81 -7.97
C ASN A 519 -0.10 23.02 -7.47
N LEU A 520 -0.63 23.68 -6.46
CA LEU A 520 0.06 24.67 -5.66
C LEU A 520 0.12 24.20 -4.21
N SER A 521 1.32 24.08 -3.66
CA SER A 521 1.51 23.72 -2.26
C SER A 521 2.45 24.69 -1.56
N ALA A 522 2.25 24.85 -0.24
CA ALA A 522 3.12 25.62 0.62
C ALA A 522 3.32 24.86 1.94
N MET A 523 4.55 24.88 2.45
CA MET A 523 4.90 24.24 3.71
C MET A 523 5.74 25.17 4.57
N LEU A 524 5.36 25.29 5.84
CA LEU A 524 6.09 25.98 6.87
C LEU A 524 6.67 24.97 7.87
N ARG A 525 7.97 24.93 8.02
CA ARG A 525 8.68 24.09 9.00
C ARG A 525 9.27 24.95 10.10
N TYR A 526 9.22 24.44 11.32
CA TYR A 526 9.93 24.99 12.48
C TYR A 526 10.76 23.88 13.11
N GLY A 527 12.03 24.08 13.31
CA GLY A 527 12.94 23.17 13.97
C GLY A 527 13.75 23.87 15.05
N PHE A 528 13.67 23.39 16.27
CA PHE A 528 14.52 23.83 17.38
C PHE A 528 14.65 22.68 18.40
N ALA A 529 15.76 22.62 19.10
CA ALA A 529 16.23 21.53 19.96
C ALA A 529 15.15 20.62 20.63
N SER A 530 14.02 21.19 21.04
CA SER A 530 12.93 20.46 21.72
C SER A 530 11.61 20.39 20.94
N VAL A 531 11.46 21.11 19.82
CA VAL A 531 10.19 21.19 19.07
C VAL A 531 10.48 21.16 17.60
N ASP A 532 9.84 20.24 16.90
CA ASP A 532 9.72 20.21 15.45
C ASP A 532 8.24 20.37 15.09
N PHE A 533 7.95 21.20 14.12
CA PHE A 533 6.59 21.47 13.65
C PHE A 533 6.60 21.63 12.14
N SER A 534 5.61 21.06 11.48
CA SER A 534 5.34 21.29 10.05
C SER A 534 3.88 21.58 9.82
N LEU A 535 3.60 22.52 8.92
CA LEU A 535 2.28 22.83 8.42
C LEU A 535 2.33 22.88 6.91
N SER A 536 1.52 22.10 6.22
CA SER A 536 1.41 22.05 4.77
C SER A 536 -0.03 22.33 4.35
N ALA A 537 -0.18 23.13 3.30
CA ALA A 537 -1.46 23.38 2.64
C ALA A 537 -1.30 23.24 1.14
N TYR A 538 -2.31 22.69 0.46
CA TYR A 538 -2.26 22.43 -0.97
C TYR A 538 -3.64 22.58 -1.63
N ILE A 539 -3.60 22.91 -2.91
CA ILE A 539 -4.73 22.91 -3.82
C ILE A 539 -4.28 22.35 -5.16
N THR A 540 -5.07 21.44 -5.71
CA THR A 540 -4.85 20.83 -7.02
C THR A 540 -6.11 20.97 -7.85
N ASP A 541 -5.99 21.60 -9.01
CA ASP A 541 -7.03 21.65 -10.03
C ASP A 541 -6.72 20.58 -11.07
N PHE A 542 -7.68 19.68 -11.27
CA PHE A 542 -7.63 18.62 -12.27
C PHE A 542 -8.45 19.00 -13.48
N GLY A 543 -7.84 18.89 -14.66
CA GLY A 543 -8.55 18.80 -15.92
C GLY A 543 -8.72 17.34 -16.30
N ASP A 544 -9.92 16.97 -16.73
CA ASP A 544 -10.25 15.60 -17.15
C ASP A 544 -9.95 14.54 -16.07
N PHE A 545 -10.30 14.80 -14.80
CA PHE A 545 -10.17 13.85 -13.70
C PHE A 545 -10.96 12.58 -13.98
N ILE A 546 -10.30 11.42 -14.02
CA ILE A 546 -10.92 10.13 -14.34
C ILE A 546 -11.48 9.51 -13.06
N TYR A 547 -12.74 9.10 -13.08
CA TYR A 547 -13.40 8.44 -11.97
C TYR A 547 -14.49 7.49 -12.43
N GLU A 548 -14.83 6.54 -11.60
CA GLU A 548 -15.99 5.67 -11.76
C GLU A 548 -17.26 6.40 -11.35
N ALA A 549 -18.23 6.48 -12.26
CA ALA A 549 -19.53 7.04 -12.01
C ALA A 549 -20.59 5.94 -11.97
N ASN A 550 -21.36 5.86 -10.90
CA ASN A 550 -22.54 5.02 -10.86
C ASN A 550 -23.58 5.58 -11.85
N THR A 551 -23.99 4.77 -12.84
CA THR A 551 -24.94 5.17 -13.89
C THR A 551 -26.38 5.20 -13.41
N GLY A 552 -26.67 4.58 -12.25
CA GLY A 552 -28.02 4.34 -11.74
C GLY A 552 -28.80 3.27 -12.52
N THR A 553 -28.10 2.45 -13.30
CA THR A 553 -28.64 1.25 -13.97
C THR A 553 -28.03 0.00 -13.39
N GLU A 554 -28.72 -1.11 -13.51
CA GLU A 554 -28.31 -2.44 -13.06
C GLU A 554 -28.38 -3.42 -14.22
N ILE A 555 -27.47 -4.37 -14.26
CA ILE A 555 -27.43 -5.53 -15.15
C ILE A 555 -27.23 -6.76 -14.29
N ASP A 556 -28.12 -7.74 -14.38
CA ASP A 556 -28.09 -8.96 -13.57
C ASP A 556 -27.96 -8.65 -12.05
N GLU A 557 -28.77 -7.68 -11.58
CA GLU A 557 -28.78 -7.17 -10.19
C GLU A 557 -27.49 -6.46 -9.73
N LEU A 558 -26.48 -6.32 -10.60
CA LEU A 558 -25.24 -5.61 -10.30
C LEU A 558 -25.29 -4.15 -10.78
N PRO A 559 -24.86 -3.16 -9.96
CA PRO A 559 -24.80 -1.76 -10.39
C PRO A 559 -23.78 -1.58 -11.51
N VAL A 560 -24.14 -0.76 -12.50
CA VAL A 560 -23.24 -0.43 -13.61
C VAL A 560 -22.40 0.80 -13.25
N LEU A 561 -21.09 0.63 -13.20
CA LEU A 561 -20.09 1.68 -13.01
C LEU A 561 -19.42 2.01 -14.34
N GLN A 562 -19.41 3.29 -14.71
CA GLN A 562 -18.83 3.78 -15.97
C GLN A 562 -17.63 4.66 -15.69
N TRP A 563 -16.48 4.32 -16.24
CA TRP A 563 -15.31 5.20 -16.25
C TRP A 563 -15.60 6.46 -17.09
N THR A 564 -15.33 7.61 -16.52
CA THR A 564 -15.65 8.91 -17.15
C THR A 564 -14.69 10.00 -16.68
N GLN A 565 -14.77 11.18 -17.28
CA GLN A 565 -13.94 12.34 -16.97
C GLN A 565 -14.75 13.58 -16.60
N ALA A 566 -14.25 14.36 -15.65
CA ALA A 566 -14.76 15.69 -15.33
C ALA A 566 -13.66 16.53 -14.65
N ASP A 567 -13.75 17.86 -14.78
CA ASP A 567 -12.87 18.75 -14.02
C ASP A 567 -13.16 18.63 -12.51
N ALA A 568 -12.09 18.66 -11.71
CA ALA A 568 -12.19 18.49 -10.27
C ALA A 568 -11.20 19.36 -9.51
N THR A 569 -11.58 19.80 -8.32
CA THR A 569 -10.70 20.53 -7.40
C THR A 569 -10.50 19.74 -6.12
N LEU A 570 -9.22 19.53 -5.75
CA LEU A 570 -8.79 18.89 -4.51
C LEU A 570 -8.00 19.88 -3.66
N ARG A 571 -8.32 19.98 -2.37
CA ARG A 571 -7.61 20.86 -1.43
C ARG A 571 -7.51 20.26 -0.04
N GLY A 572 -6.43 20.57 0.65
CA GLY A 572 -6.26 20.07 2.00
C GLY A 572 -5.12 20.73 2.75
N PHE A 573 -4.98 20.31 3.99
CA PHE A 573 -3.85 20.70 4.82
C PHE A 573 -3.46 19.58 5.80
N GLU A 574 -2.21 19.61 6.18
CA GLU A 574 -1.57 18.66 7.08
C GLU A 574 -0.78 19.45 8.13
N ALA A 575 -0.84 19.04 9.37
CA ALA A 575 0.00 19.56 10.44
C ALA A 575 0.60 18.41 11.24
N ASP A 576 1.85 18.55 11.62
CA ASP A 576 2.57 17.61 12.45
C ASP A 576 3.46 18.36 13.45
N ALA A 577 3.51 17.88 14.68
CA ALA A 577 4.32 18.48 15.74
C ALA A 577 4.91 17.39 16.63
N THR A 578 6.20 17.52 16.90
CA THR A 578 6.93 16.70 17.88
C THR A 578 7.51 17.61 18.95
N TRP A 579 7.20 17.34 20.21
CA TRP A 579 7.73 18.07 21.36
C TRP A 579 8.49 17.14 22.29
N ARG A 580 9.82 17.25 22.32
CA ARG A 580 10.71 16.59 23.27
C ARG A 580 10.65 17.32 24.61
N ALA A 581 9.64 17.00 25.41
CA ALA A 581 9.24 17.76 26.60
C ALA A 581 10.26 17.66 27.74
N MET A 582 10.82 16.47 27.97
CA MET A 582 11.79 16.19 29.01
C MET A 582 12.86 15.23 28.49
N GLY A 583 14.11 15.49 28.88
CA GLY A 583 15.24 14.58 28.67
C GLY A 583 15.93 14.28 29.98
N TRP A 584 16.34 13.03 30.18
CA TRP A 584 17.17 12.59 31.31
C TRP A 584 18.27 11.65 30.79
N GLN A 585 19.19 11.24 31.69
CA GLN A 585 20.21 10.28 31.32
C GLN A 585 19.52 8.92 31.00
N GLY A 586 19.71 8.44 29.78
CA GLY A 586 19.14 7.18 29.30
C GLY A 586 17.72 7.28 28.71
N GLY A 587 17.18 8.51 28.48
CA GLY A 587 15.87 8.60 27.83
C GLY A 587 15.17 9.96 27.85
N GLY A 588 13.88 9.94 27.68
CA GLY A 588 13.08 11.17 27.60
C GLY A 588 11.57 10.94 27.51
N LEU A 589 10.85 12.04 27.42
CA LEU A 589 9.41 12.07 27.16
C LEU A 589 9.15 12.97 25.95
N THR A 590 8.57 12.40 24.92
CA THR A 590 8.23 13.08 23.66
C THR A 590 6.73 13.01 23.43
N PHE A 591 6.13 14.12 23.04
CA PHE A 591 4.74 14.19 22.61
C PHE A 591 4.68 14.44 21.10
N ASN A 592 3.76 13.74 20.43
CA ASN A 592 3.47 13.89 19.01
C ASN A 592 2.00 14.33 18.85
N ALA A 593 1.75 15.22 17.89
CA ALA A 593 0.42 15.63 17.51
C ALA A 593 0.35 15.76 15.99
N GLY A 594 -0.72 15.28 15.38
CA GLY A 594 -0.94 15.35 13.94
C GLY A 594 -2.38 15.68 13.61
N PHE A 595 -2.56 16.33 12.47
CA PHE A 595 -3.85 16.62 11.87
C PHE A 595 -3.75 16.56 10.36
N ASP A 596 -4.74 15.98 9.71
CA ASP A 596 -4.88 16.04 8.26
C ASP A 596 -6.36 16.12 7.84
N SER A 597 -6.58 16.82 6.73
CA SER A 597 -7.90 16.99 6.13
C SER A 597 -7.77 17.21 4.63
N VAL A 598 -8.59 16.53 3.85
CA VAL A 598 -8.70 16.71 2.41
C VAL A 598 -10.14 16.82 1.99
N ARG A 599 -10.38 17.58 0.95
CA ARG A 599 -11.66 17.73 0.27
C ARG A 599 -11.45 17.66 -1.22
N ALA A 600 -12.16 16.75 -1.90
CA ALA A 600 -12.18 16.65 -3.35
C ALA A 600 -13.61 16.84 -3.88
N GLN A 601 -13.76 17.57 -4.96
CA GLN A 601 -15.06 17.88 -5.56
C GLN A 601 -14.94 17.98 -7.08
N LEU A 602 -15.91 17.44 -7.78
CA LEU A 602 -16.13 17.72 -9.20
C LEU A 602 -16.57 19.17 -9.36
N ASP A 603 -16.19 19.82 -10.45
CA ASP A 603 -16.54 21.23 -10.70
C ASP A 603 -17.97 21.39 -11.22
N SER A 604 -18.62 20.32 -11.67
CA SER A 604 -19.98 20.28 -12.20
C SER A 604 -20.81 19.15 -11.58
N GLY A 605 -22.09 19.15 -11.82
CA GLY A 605 -23.03 18.13 -11.36
C GLY A 605 -23.84 18.52 -10.12
N ASN A 606 -24.89 17.75 -9.80
CA ASN A 606 -25.76 17.96 -8.65
C ASN A 606 -25.09 17.48 -7.35
N ASN A 607 -24.55 16.27 -7.35
CA ASN A 607 -23.61 15.80 -6.32
C ASN A 607 -22.19 15.98 -6.85
N ARG A 608 -21.42 16.83 -6.19
CA ARG A 608 -20.05 17.16 -6.58
C ARG A 608 -18.99 16.43 -5.74
N ASN A 609 -19.41 15.57 -4.83
CA ASN A 609 -18.45 14.83 -4.02
C ASN A 609 -17.85 13.69 -4.83
N ILE A 610 -16.54 13.55 -4.74
CA ILE A 610 -15.81 12.38 -5.27
C ILE A 610 -15.91 11.27 -4.21
N PRO A 611 -16.23 10.03 -4.61
CA PRO A 611 -16.33 8.92 -3.67
C PRO A 611 -14.99 8.57 -3.01
N ARG A 612 -15.06 7.90 -1.87
CA ARG A 612 -13.91 7.33 -1.13
C ARG A 612 -12.86 8.37 -0.68
N ILE A 613 -13.25 9.64 -0.50
CA ILE A 613 -12.36 10.69 0.03
C ILE A 613 -12.26 10.56 1.54
N PRO A 614 -11.04 10.42 2.11
CA PRO A 614 -10.87 10.19 3.53
C PRO A 614 -11.40 11.34 4.39
N PRO A 615 -12.00 11.05 5.57
CA PRO A 615 -12.40 12.03 6.56
C PRO A 615 -11.19 12.71 7.20
N GLN A 616 -11.42 13.81 7.91
CA GLN A 616 -10.37 14.46 8.69
C GLN A 616 -9.94 13.60 9.88
N ARG A 617 -8.64 13.68 10.24
CA ARG A 617 -8.06 12.90 11.32
C ARG A 617 -7.24 13.77 12.28
N TRP A 618 -7.31 13.39 13.56
CA TRP A 618 -6.47 13.92 14.63
C TRP A 618 -5.64 12.78 15.21
N ARG A 619 -4.40 13.06 15.59
CA ARG A 619 -3.50 12.12 16.24
C ARG A 619 -2.81 12.79 17.41
N LEU A 620 -2.72 12.08 18.53
CA LEU A 620 -1.95 12.48 19.69
C LEU A 620 -1.15 11.27 20.18
N GLY A 621 0.11 11.47 20.52
CA GLY A 621 0.98 10.42 21.01
C GLY A 621 1.89 10.90 22.13
N ALA A 622 2.30 9.97 22.98
CA ALA A 622 3.32 10.18 23.98
C ALA A 622 4.27 8.98 23.99
N LEU A 623 5.55 9.25 23.78
CA LEU A 623 6.64 8.28 23.82
C LEU A 623 7.49 8.52 25.06
N PHE A 624 7.63 7.49 25.87
CA PHE A 624 8.49 7.43 27.04
C PHE A 624 9.67 6.47 26.75
N ASP A 625 10.89 6.97 26.88
CA ASP A 625 12.12 6.19 26.75
C ASP A 625 12.88 6.20 28.08
N LEU A 626 13.33 5.04 28.53
CA LEU A 626 14.18 4.89 29.71
C LEU A 626 15.10 3.69 29.55
N ASP A 627 16.36 3.97 29.22
CA ASP A 627 17.39 2.95 28.97
C ASP A 627 16.90 1.82 28.05
N SER A 628 16.58 0.67 28.63
CA SER A 628 16.10 -0.51 27.88
C SER A 628 14.57 -0.53 27.65
N LEU A 629 13.81 0.38 28.27
CA LEU A 629 12.34 0.39 28.21
C LEU A 629 11.85 1.52 27.32
N GLN A 630 10.98 1.20 26.37
CA GLN A 630 10.23 2.15 25.58
C GLN A 630 8.75 1.89 25.77
N ALA A 631 7.96 2.93 25.91
CA ALA A 631 6.52 2.83 25.94
C ALA A 631 5.89 3.98 25.15
N GLU A 632 5.03 3.66 24.22
CA GLU A 632 4.30 4.62 23.41
C GLU A 632 2.81 4.39 23.55
N ILE A 633 2.07 5.45 23.83
CA ILE A 633 0.61 5.48 23.72
C ILE A 633 0.23 6.47 22.63
N SER A 634 -0.65 6.06 21.73
CA SER A 634 -1.17 6.92 20.68
C SER A 634 -2.68 6.79 20.55
N TRP A 635 -3.32 7.92 20.30
CA TRP A 635 -4.74 8.02 20.06
C TRP A 635 -4.97 8.72 18.73
N ARG A 636 -5.86 8.17 17.91
CA ARG A 636 -6.30 8.72 16.64
C ARG A 636 -7.83 8.81 16.64
N ARG A 637 -8.35 10.00 16.36
CA ARG A 637 -9.76 10.22 16.07
C ARG A 637 -9.96 10.44 14.59
N VAL A 638 -10.81 9.64 13.98
CA VAL A 638 -11.32 9.80 12.60
C VAL A 638 -12.73 10.33 12.71
N SER A 639 -13.03 11.40 11.96
CA SER A 639 -14.36 12.02 11.98
C SER A 639 -15.34 11.26 11.08
N ASP A 640 -16.64 11.52 11.26
CA ASP A 640 -17.67 11.05 10.34
C ASP A 640 -17.41 11.57 8.91
N GLN A 641 -17.78 10.79 7.91
CA GLN A 641 -17.76 11.23 6.51
C GLN A 641 -19.16 11.19 5.92
N GLU A 642 -19.76 12.38 5.87
CA GLU A 642 -21.10 12.59 5.29
C GLU A 642 -21.08 13.14 3.85
N LYS A 643 -19.87 13.45 3.33
CA LYS A 643 -19.69 14.07 2.03
C LYS A 643 -19.36 12.99 1.00
N VAL A 644 -20.36 12.22 0.68
CA VAL A 644 -20.28 11.01 -0.12
C VAL A 644 -20.60 11.26 -1.59
N GLY A 645 -20.08 10.42 -2.47
CA GLY A 645 -20.37 10.39 -3.90
C GLY A 645 -21.83 10.00 -4.20
N VAL A 646 -22.14 9.79 -5.47
CA VAL A 646 -23.43 9.26 -5.90
C VAL A 646 -23.51 7.78 -5.51
N ALA A 647 -24.62 7.36 -4.90
CA ALA A 647 -24.85 6.00 -4.42
C ALA A 647 -23.82 5.47 -3.39
N GLU A 648 -23.03 6.34 -2.78
CA GLU A 648 -22.10 6.01 -1.73
C GLU A 648 -22.72 6.24 -0.35
N LEU A 649 -22.56 5.30 0.58
CA LEU A 649 -23.03 5.43 1.96
C LEU A 649 -22.03 6.22 2.82
N PRO A 650 -22.52 6.98 3.83
CA PRO A 650 -21.65 7.66 4.80
C PRO A 650 -20.98 6.65 5.74
N THR A 651 -19.86 7.05 6.36
CA THR A 651 -19.22 6.28 7.42
C THR A 651 -19.20 7.04 8.73
N GLU A 652 -19.42 6.33 9.82
CA GLU A 652 -19.29 6.87 11.17
C GLU A 652 -17.81 7.07 11.54
N GLY A 653 -17.54 8.05 12.38
CA GLY A 653 -16.20 8.31 12.90
C GLY A 653 -15.87 7.36 14.04
N TYR A 654 -14.59 7.11 14.27
CA TYR A 654 -14.10 6.17 15.27
C TYR A 654 -12.84 6.65 15.98
N ASP A 655 -12.56 6.03 17.12
CA ASP A 655 -11.36 6.21 17.92
C ASP A 655 -10.44 4.99 17.80
N ASP A 656 -9.14 5.20 17.62
CA ASP A 656 -8.12 4.15 17.62
C ASP A 656 -7.07 4.43 18.68
N LEU A 657 -7.17 3.73 19.80
CA LEU A 657 -6.19 3.79 20.89
C LEU A 657 -5.18 2.65 20.73
N ARG A 658 -3.90 3.01 20.69
CA ARG A 658 -2.78 2.07 20.56
C ARG A 658 -1.80 2.20 21.73
N LEU A 659 -1.19 1.08 22.08
CA LEU A 659 -0.11 1.00 23.07
C LEU A 659 1.01 0.14 22.48
N HIS A 660 2.26 0.60 22.63
CA HIS A 660 3.42 -0.22 22.34
C HIS A 660 4.38 -0.16 23.53
N ILE A 661 4.88 -1.31 23.96
CA ILE A 661 5.90 -1.43 25.02
C ILE A 661 7.02 -2.29 24.46
N GLY A 662 8.22 -1.75 24.39
CA GLY A 662 9.44 -2.44 23.98
C GLY A 662 10.43 -2.53 25.14
N TYR A 663 11.08 -3.68 25.29
CA TYR A 663 12.15 -3.89 26.28
C TYR A 663 13.36 -4.53 25.62
N SER A 664 14.50 -3.82 25.64
CA SER A 664 15.76 -4.29 25.06
C SER A 664 16.59 -5.02 26.12
N LEU A 665 17.05 -6.22 25.79
CA LEU A 665 17.92 -7.07 26.58
C LEU A 665 19.25 -7.24 25.87
N ASP A 666 20.35 -6.92 26.52
CA ASP A 666 21.70 -7.23 26.00
C ASP A 666 22.07 -8.69 26.38
N VAL A 667 22.04 -9.58 25.40
CA VAL A 667 22.47 -10.97 25.58
C VAL A 667 23.83 -11.17 24.90
N GLY A 668 24.88 -11.00 25.66
CA GLY A 668 26.25 -10.91 25.11
C GLY A 668 26.38 -9.58 24.36
N ASP A 669 26.69 -9.69 23.08
CA ASP A 669 26.92 -8.56 22.20
C ASP A 669 25.70 -8.29 21.27
N ASN A 670 24.64 -9.08 21.40
CA ASN A 670 23.46 -9.02 20.54
C ASN A 670 22.24 -8.47 21.30
N PRO A 671 21.65 -7.36 20.88
CA PRO A 671 20.41 -6.86 21.46
C PRO A 671 19.24 -7.76 21.06
N ILE A 672 18.45 -8.15 22.06
CA ILE A 672 17.13 -8.78 21.87
C ILE A 672 16.09 -7.79 22.33
N GLN A 673 15.14 -7.48 21.48
CA GLN A 673 13.99 -6.65 21.80
C GLN A 673 12.75 -7.54 21.99
N LEU A 674 12.14 -7.45 23.16
CA LEU A 674 10.83 -8.00 23.44
C LEU A 674 9.82 -6.86 23.31
N PHE A 675 8.67 -7.11 22.69
CA PHE A 675 7.64 -6.07 22.60
C PHE A 675 6.23 -6.64 22.78
N LEU A 676 5.35 -5.75 23.23
CA LEU A 676 3.91 -5.95 23.31
C LEU A 676 3.25 -4.75 22.67
N SER A 677 2.37 -4.98 21.70
CA SER A 677 1.61 -3.95 21.01
C SER A 677 0.12 -4.21 21.15
N GLY A 678 -0.65 -3.17 21.37
CA GLY A 678 -2.12 -3.22 21.33
C GLY A 678 -2.63 -2.23 20.29
N ARG A 679 -3.57 -2.67 19.46
CA ARG A 679 -4.23 -1.86 18.44
C ARG A 679 -5.73 -1.90 18.67
N ASN A 680 -6.42 -0.82 18.35
CA ASN A 680 -7.87 -0.70 18.59
C ASN A 680 -8.26 -1.14 20.02
N LEU A 681 -7.55 -0.67 21.04
CA LEU A 681 -7.73 -1.10 22.43
C LEU A 681 -9.11 -0.74 22.99
N THR A 682 -9.82 0.19 22.39
CA THR A 682 -11.21 0.56 22.69
C THR A 682 -12.23 -0.39 22.09
N ASP A 683 -11.81 -1.28 21.18
CA ASP A 683 -12.65 -2.19 20.42
C ASP A 683 -13.76 -1.45 19.66
N ASP A 684 -13.39 -0.32 19.07
CA ASP A 684 -14.30 0.53 18.30
C ASP A 684 -14.45 0.01 16.86
N GLU A 685 -15.67 0.07 16.32
CA GLU A 685 -15.91 -0.32 14.93
C GLU A 685 -15.24 0.69 13.99
N GLN A 686 -14.26 0.24 13.23
CA GLN A 686 -13.45 1.07 12.35
C GLN A 686 -13.74 0.74 10.88
N ARG A 687 -14.40 1.64 10.16
CA ARG A 687 -14.63 1.51 8.71
C ARG A 687 -13.82 2.57 7.97
N LEU A 688 -12.94 2.11 7.07
CA LEU A 688 -12.13 3.02 6.26
C LEU A 688 -12.97 3.54 5.11
N HIS A 689 -13.32 4.81 5.14
CA HIS A 689 -14.10 5.44 4.07
C HIS A 689 -13.43 5.34 2.68
N THR A 690 -12.12 5.13 2.64
CA THR A 690 -11.31 4.91 1.44
C THR A 690 -11.39 3.48 0.90
N SER A 691 -11.96 2.54 1.65
CA SER A 691 -12.16 1.15 1.22
C SER A 691 -13.36 1.05 0.27
N PHE A 692 -13.27 0.19 -0.73
CA PHE A 692 -14.38 -0.15 -1.60
C PHE A 692 -15.47 -0.91 -0.83
N ILE A 693 -15.07 -1.86 -0.01
CA ILE A 693 -15.96 -2.70 0.83
C ILE A 693 -16.20 -2.10 2.23
N LYS A 694 -16.14 -0.79 2.40
CA LYS A 694 -16.31 -0.13 3.71
C LYS A 694 -17.62 -0.47 4.42
N ASP A 695 -18.66 -0.78 3.64
CA ASP A 695 -19.98 -1.08 4.15
C ASP A 695 -20.17 -2.58 4.47
N LEU A 696 -19.28 -3.45 3.97
CA LEU A 696 -19.31 -4.90 4.12
C LEU A 696 -18.21 -5.42 5.09
N ALA A 697 -17.12 -4.69 5.27
CA ALA A 697 -15.96 -5.15 6.03
C ALA A 697 -15.36 -4.04 6.92
N PRO A 698 -15.60 -4.07 8.24
CA PRO A 698 -14.86 -3.25 9.19
C PRO A 698 -13.42 -3.76 9.33
N GLN A 699 -12.55 -2.93 9.92
CA GLN A 699 -11.19 -3.32 10.29
C GLN A 699 -11.22 -4.27 11.50
N LEU A 700 -10.05 -4.90 11.76
CA LEU A 700 -9.86 -5.78 12.91
C LEU A 700 -10.32 -5.09 14.21
N GLY A 701 -11.02 -5.83 15.05
CA GLY A 701 -11.33 -5.47 16.42
C GLY A 701 -10.07 -5.29 17.27
N ARG A 702 -10.22 -5.24 18.58
CA ARG A 702 -9.09 -5.14 19.50
C ARG A 702 -8.09 -6.27 19.24
N THR A 703 -6.82 -5.90 19.05
CA THR A 703 -5.72 -6.81 18.76
C THR A 703 -4.58 -6.57 19.71
N VAL A 704 -4.06 -7.65 20.31
CA VAL A 704 -2.85 -7.64 21.14
C VAL A 704 -1.80 -8.52 20.48
N GLU A 705 -0.66 -7.94 20.16
CA GLU A 705 0.47 -8.60 19.50
C GLU A 705 1.67 -8.64 20.46
N ALA A 706 2.32 -9.78 20.56
CA ALA A 706 3.59 -9.94 21.28
C ALA A 706 4.67 -10.42 20.30
N GLY A 707 5.90 -9.96 20.49
CA GLY A 707 6.98 -10.40 19.61
C GLY A 707 8.37 -10.28 20.20
N VAL A 708 9.29 -10.91 19.50
CA VAL A 708 10.72 -10.88 19.79
C VAL A 708 11.49 -10.56 18.51
N GLN A 709 12.42 -9.63 18.62
CA GLN A 709 13.37 -9.29 17.56
C GLN A 709 14.79 -9.44 18.10
N MET A 710 15.67 -9.98 17.29
CA MET A 710 17.08 -10.11 17.57
C MET A 710 17.89 -9.52 16.43
N GLN A 711 18.95 -8.78 16.75
CA GLN A 711 19.93 -8.26 15.79
C GLN A 711 21.32 -8.80 16.16
N PHE A 712 22.18 -9.07 15.20
CA PHE A 712 23.52 -9.60 15.42
C PHE A 712 24.51 -9.13 14.35
#